data_04e63a4091f965d56c067e16653c1b16
#
_entry.id   04e63a4091f965d56c067e16653c1b16
#
_cell.length_a   1.000
_cell.length_b   1.000
_cell.length_c   1.000
_cell.angle_alpha   90.00
_cell.angle_beta   90.00
_cell.angle_gamma   90.00
#
_symmetry.space_group_name_H-M   'P 1'
#
loop_
_entity.id
_entity.type
_entity.pdbx_description
1 polymer ?
#
loop_
_entity_poly.entity_id
_entity_poly.type
_entity_poly.pdbx_seq_one_letter_code
_entity_poly.pdbx_strand_id
1 'polypeptide(L)'
;MDLRHVSLESFRAFPNAEWDIPATGLILVAGSNNSGKSSLLSSLDVIAGTMGHEPGLGYRNFRSVSEPTVTATFTMSDMERSRMLDALRSVPSTVLESGWAFREVDFIFQKSPDAGFSIAEIKASWGNSKKRSVARVARKESGEHTLFSVAPDQSRAARGEVALAQRWSGHQAESVESLRWQLGEVSAILGELDKWRSSYYHFKALRGGSPRSSSLSSEPRLDPTGSNLPAVLLDLQTNRSQIMEELRSLISQLVPDVGRLETPTLSNVLEVAFSDPFTPGFRHNLKDLGTGVEQLLLTLIVGLTEKSPSTLVVEEPETNLHPAAQRGLLGLLNSWATDRLIIAATHSPVMLDWAPGDKSLWHVTRSEGASRLAAVEEAPVELFQSLGVRISDVLSSDRLLFVEGPSDEGILSVWFPEAMRNPRVSLIPGGGGDNARLADLFSEWLTHADRLGLRRVLYLRDRDELPYEVVSSLTRSGSVYVLGCREIENHLLDAEAISSVLLRDSLLKVRIDSRIVQEKIIQAAQDLRQSMIVNRVARKIPSLRLMDHRMRGKLAKNATTSKEIWESVNSRLPDSGELRKKIEEYWDLATREVFEMSTDQLVKWAPGEEVLNAVYLNFLGRGFNKRIDGEALAREIGEPPAELSTVLRAFMAE
;
A
#
# COMPACT_ATOMS: atom_id res chain seq x y z
N MET A 1 24.73 14.79 0.84
CA MET A 1 24.30 14.07 -0.36
C MET A 1 22.99 13.34 -0.11
N ASP A 2 22.18 13.22 -1.15
CA ASP A 2 20.83 12.67 -1.04
C ASP A 2 20.77 11.31 -1.73
N LEU A 3 20.25 10.29 -1.05
CA LEU A 3 19.98 8.99 -1.63
C LEU A 3 18.83 9.11 -2.65
N ARG A 4 19.04 8.65 -3.88
CA ARG A 4 18.08 8.80 -4.98
C ARG A 4 17.58 7.50 -5.55
N HIS A 5 18.40 6.47 -5.48
CA HIS A 5 18.04 5.19 -6.05
C HIS A 5 18.73 4.07 -5.32
N VAL A 6 18.03 2.95 -5.14
CA VAL A 6 18.57 1.71 -4.60
C VAL A 6 18.21 0.56 -5.53
N SER A 7 19.22 -0.14 -5.99
CA SER A 7 19.08 -1.39 -6.76
C SER A 7 19.50 -2.57 -5.91
N LEU A 8 18.70 -3.61 -5.92
CA LEU A 8 18.92 -4.86 -5.19
C LEU A 8 19.08 -6.00 -6.16
N GLU A 9 20.14 -6.78 -6.00
CA GLU A 9 20.35 -8.02 -6.74
C GLU A 9 20.59 -9.17 -5.75
N SER A 10 19.79 -10.22 -5.85
CA SER A 10 19.91 -11.42 -5.00
C SER A 10 19.87 -11.15 -3.49
N PHE A 11 19.18 -10.08 -3.07
CA PHE A 11 19.18 -9.62 -1.68
C PHE A 11 17.94 -10.09 -0.92
N ARG A 12 18.11 -10.97 0.06
CA ARG A 12 17.05 -11.52 0.92
C ARG A 12 15.84 -12.03 0.12
N ALA A 13 14.68 -11.39 0.30
CA ALA A 13 13.45 -11.76 -0.39
C ALA A 13 13.41 -11.31 -1.86
N PHE A 14 14.31 -10.41 -2.28
CA PHE A 14 14.34 -9.81 -3.61
C PHE A 14 15.36 -10.47 -4.52
N PRO A 15 14.94 -11.15 -5.61
CA PRO A 15 15.86 -11.51 -6.69
C PRO A 15 16.46 -10.28 -7.35
N ASN A 16 15.60 -9.33 -7.74
CA ASN A 16 15.94 -8.00 -8.24
C ASN A 16 14.88 -7.00 -7.78
N ALA A 17 15.28 -5.77 -7.46
CA ALA A 17 14.37 -4.66 -7.22
C ALA A 17 15.06 -3.33 -7.52
N GLU A 18 14.29 -2.38 -8.03
CA GLU A 18 14.69 -0.99 -8.27
C GLU A 18 13.79 -0.07 -7.46
N TRP A 19 14.38 0.88 -6.75
CA TRP A 19 13.67 1.75 -5.85
C TRP A 19 14.13 3.20 -6.00
N ASP A 20 13.29 4.01 -6.61
CA ASP A 20 13.51 5.45 -6.73
C ASP A 20 13.10 6.16 -5.44
N ILE A 21 13.96 7.02 -4.95
CA ILE A 21 13.82 7.70 -3.66
C ILE A 21 13.93 9.21 -3.88
N PRO A 22 12.95 10.03 -3.43
CA PRO A 22 13.05 11.49 -3.48
C PRO A 22 14.10 11.98 -2.48
N ALA A 23 14.62 13.20 -2.68
CA ALA A 23 15.59 13.79 -1.73
C ALA A 23 14.97 14.03 -0.35
N THR A 24 13.74 14.49 -0.35
CA THR A 24 12.90 14.73 0.83
C THR A 24 11.51 14.22 0.53
N GLY A 25 10.73 13.98 1.55
CA GLY A 25 9.35 13.49 1.41
C GLY A 25 9.06 12.31 2.33
N LEU A 26 7.78 11.96 2.39
CA LEU A 26 7.29 10.78 3.09
C LEU A 26 7.07 9.65 2.10
N ILE A 27 7.77 8.54 2.28
CA ILE A 27 7.54 7.29 1.55
C ILE A 27 6.81 6.31 2.47
N LEU A 28 5.68 5.78 2.01
CA LEU A 28 4.99 4.67 2.64
C LEU A 28 5.28 3.38 1.86
N VAL A 29 5.74 2.36 2.56
CA VAL A 29 5.98 1.03 2.01
C VAL A 29 4.89 0.10 2.52
N ALA A 30 3.93 -0.22 1.65
CA ALA A 30 2.80 -1.08 1.94
C ALA A 30 3.09 -2.55 1.56
N GLY A 31 2.35 -3.47 2.13
CA GLY A 31 2.37 -4.89 1.78
C GLY A 31 1.91 -5.76 2.93
N SER A 32 1.49 -6.98 2.63
CA SER A 32 1.08 -7.96 3.64
C SER A 32 2.23 -8.35 4.57
N ASN A 33 1.92 -9.01 5.69
CA ASN A 33 2.95 -9.58 6.56
C ASN A 33 3.79 -10.59 5.79
N ASN A 34 5.10 -10.57 6.02
CA ASN A 34 6.07 -11.42 5.31
C ASN A 34 6.20 -11.16 3.80
N SER A 35 5.71 -10.02 3.30
CA SER A 35 5.88 -9.64 1.88
C SER A 35 7.33 -9.28 1.52
N GLY A 36 8.14 -8.87 2.50
CA GLY A 36 9.53 -8.45 2.30
C GLY A 36 9.82 -6.98 2.63
N LYS A 37 8.88 -6.25 3.24
CA LYS A 37 9.08 -4.83 3.65
C LYS A 37 10.36 -4.63 4.46
N SER A 38 10.53 -5.40 5.55
CA SER A 38 11.75 -5.32 6.37
C SER A 38 13.02 -5.74 5.61
N SER A 39 12.91 -6.63 4.62
CA SER A 39 14.03 -6.95 3.73
C SER A 39 14.40 -5.76 2.85
N LEU A 40 13.44 -5.04 2.31
CA LEU A 40 13.67 -3.81 1.55
C LEU A 40 14.37 -2.76 2.42
N LEU A 41 13.82 -2.48 3.61
CA LEU A 41 14.39 -1.48 4.51
C LEU A 41 15.77 -1.87 5.02
N SER A 42 16.06 -3.17 5.18
CA SER A 42 17.39 -3.65 5.54
C SER A 42 18.46 -3.32 4.49
N SER A 43 18.09 -3.06 3.24
CA SER A 43 19.06 -2.58 2.24
C SER A 43 19.62 -1.20 2.60
N LEU A 44 18.81 -0.36 3.24
CA LEU A 44 19.26 0.94 3.75
C LEU A 44 20.20 0.78 4.93
N ASP A 45 20.01 -0.25 5.78
CA ASP A 45 20.96 -0.59 6.85
C ASP A 45 22.32 -1.03 6.30
N VAL A 46 22.35 -1.72 5.15
CA VAL A 46 23.60 -2.03 4.44
C VAL A 46 24.32 -0.75 4.05
N ILE A 47 23.62 0.19 3.45
CA ILE A 47 24.19 1.47 3.02
C ILE A 47 24.68 2.27 4.23
N ALA A 48 23.89 2.28 5.31
CA ALA A 48 24.23 2.97 6.56
C ALA A 48 25.37 2.29 7.34
N GLY A 49 25.69 1.04 7.02
CA GLY A 49 26.69 0.27 7.78
C GLY A 49 26.23 -0.15 9.17
N THR A 50 24.94 -0.08 9.44
CA THR A 50 24.33 -0.45 10.73
C THR A 50 23.87 -1.92 10.78
N MET A 51 24.00 -2.63 9.67
CA MET A 51 23.62 -4.03 9.57
C MET A 51 24.62 -4.90 10.32
N GLY A 52 24.17 -5.54 11.39
CA GLY A 52 24.99 -6.47 12.16
C GLY A 52 25.47 -7.67 11.34
N HIS A 53 26.57 -8.28 11.76
CA HIS A 53 27.06 -9.52 11.18
C HIS A 53 26.13 -10.68 11.58
N GLU A 54 25.20 -11.05 10.69
CA GLU A 54 24.44 -12.30 10.84
C GLU A 54 25.19 -13.43 10.11
N PRO A 55 25.68 -14.43 10.79
CA PRO A 55 26.29 -15.58 10.13
C PRO A 55 25.25 -16.38 9.37
N GLY A 56 25.56 -16.76 8.12
CA GLY A 56 24.74 -17.68 7.33
C GLY A 56 24.12 -17.12 6.04
N LEU A 57 23.27 -17.95 5.42
CA LEU A 57 22.63 -17.69 4.11
C LEU A 57 21.49 -16.65 4.14
N GLY A 58 21.20 -16.01 5.28
CA GLY A 58 20.04 -15.15 5.50
C GLY A 58 19.93 -13.91 4.57
N TYR A 59 20.99 -13.57 3.87
CA TYR A 59 21.00 -12.40 2.96
C TYR A 59 20.85 -12.74 1.48
N ARG A 60 21.09 -14.01 1.11
CA ARG A 60 21.03 -14.44 -0.29
C ARG A 60 19.62 -14.87 -0.65
N ASN A 61 19.14 -14.43 -1.81
CA ASN A 61 17.94 -14.99 -2.36
C ASN A 61 18.18 -16.42 -2.83
N PHE A 62 17.39 -17.37 -2.36
CA PHE A 62 17.57 -18.81 -2.66
C PHE A 62 17.38 -19.16 -4.15
N ARG A 63 16.78 -18.26 -4.94
CA ARG A 63 16.58 -18.43 -6.38
C ARG A 63 17.71 -17.86 -7.24
N SER A 64 18.67 -17.17 -6.64
CA SER A 64 19.76 -16.53 -7.35
C SER A 64 21.09 -17.22 -7.09
N VAL A 65 21.91 -17.31 -8.14
CA VAL A 65 23.29 -17.81 -8.07
C VAL A 65 24.27 -16.69 -7.73
N SER A 66 23.90 -15.43 -7.99
CA SER A 66 24.73 -14.24 -7.76
C SER A 66 24.89 -13.92 -6.27
N GLU A 67 25.99 -13.27 -5.93
CA GLU A 67 26.20 -12.75 -4.57
C GLU A 67 25.26 -11.57 -4.28
N PRO A 68 24.76 -11.45 -3.04
CA PRO A 68 23.88 -10.35 -2.66
C PRO A 68 24.56 -9.00 -2.88
N THR A 69 23.93 -8.15 -3.70
CA THR A 69 24.45 -6.83 -4.04
C THR A 69 23.39 -5.77 -3.75
N VAL A 70 23.83 -4.66 -3.14
CA VAL A 70 23.04 -3.46 -2.93
C VAL A 70 23.77 -2.31 -3.59
N THR A 71 23.16 -1.67 -4.57
CA THR A 71 23.71 -0.45 -5.21
C THR A 71 22.91 0.75 -4.75
N ALA A 72 23.60 1.76 -4.22
CA ALA A 72 23.01 3.00 -3.76
C ALA A 72 23.52 4.16 -4.62
N THR A 73 22.62 4.88 -5.26
CA THR A 73 22.94 6.09 -6.04
C THR A 73 22.61 7.33 -5.21
N PHE A 74 23.61 8.16 -5.02
CA PHE A 74 23.50 9.46 -4.36
C PHE A 74 23.70 10.60 -5.32
N THR A 75 22.96 11.69 -5.11
CA THR A 75 23.19 12.97 -5.75
C THR A 75 23.82 13.96 -4.77
N MET A 76 24.67 14.86 -5.30
CA MET A 76 25.32 15.90 -4.50
C MET A 76 24.77 17.27 -4.87
N SER A 77 24.47 18.07 -3.86
CA SER A 77 24.12 19.47 -4.01
C SER A 77 25.36 20.30 -4.42
N ASP A 78 25.14 21.48 -4.98
CA ASP A 78 26.24 22.39 -5.38
C ASP A 78 27.09 22.79 -4.18
N MET A 79 26.51 22.91 -2.98
CA MET A 79 27.23 23.24 -1.75
C MET A 79 28.14 22.09 -1.31
N GLU A 80 27.68 20.86 -1.40
CA GLU A 80 28.49 19.67 -1.07
C GLU A 80 29.63 19.49 -2.06
N ARG A 81 29.35 19.72 -3.33
CA ARG A 81 30.37 19.74 -4.40
C ARG A 81 31.43 20.79 -4.16
N SER A 82 31.03 22.02 -3.77
CA SER A 82 32.00 23.10 -3.42
C SER A 82 32.85 22.73 -2.23
N ARG A 83 32.28 22.17 -1.16
CA ARG A 83 33.05 21.71 0.02
C ARG A 83 34.04 20.61 -0.35
N MET A 84 33.64 19.67 -1.22
CA MET A 84 34.51 18.63 -1.73
C MET A 84 35.68 19.23 -2.54
N LEU A 85 35.39 20.18 -3.42
CA LEU A 85 36.44 20.90 -4.17
C LEU A 85 37.37 21.69 -3.26
N ASP A 86 36.87 22.31 -2.21
CA ASP A 86 37.69 23.02 -1.21
C ASP A 86 38.60 22.07 -0.42
N ALA A 87 38.11 20.92 -0.06
CA ALA A 87 38.91 19.87 0.56
C ALA A 87 40.02 19.31 -0.38
N LEU A 88 39.78 19.36 -1.69
CA LEU A 88 40.73 18.94 -2.73
C LEU A 88 41.67 20.05 -3.19
N ARG A 89 41.43 21.34 -2.87
CA ARG A 89 42.30 22.49 -3.21
C ARG A 89 43.68 22.45 -2.56
N SER A 90 43.90 21.61 -1.56
CA SER A 90 45.24 21.30 -1.04
C SER A 90 46.08 20.43 -1.99
N VAL A 91 45.50 20.00 -3.12
CA VAL A 91 46.12 19.18 -4.16
C VAL A 91 46.64 20.11 -5.30
N PRO A 92 47.81 19.83 -5.89
CA PRO A 92 48.40 20.71 -6.94
C PRO A 92 47.45 20.91 -8.10
N SER A 93 47.34 22.17 -8.55
CA SER A 93 46.37 22.67 -9.54
C SER A 93 46.42 22.02 -10.94
N THR A 94 47.44 21.22 -11.24
CA THR A 94 47.61 20.54 -12.52
C THR A 94 46.69 19.36 -12.72
N VAL A 95 45.95 18.95 -11.68
CA VAL A 95 45.00 17.79 -11.72
C VAL A 95 43.54 18.25 -11.67
N LEU A 96 43.33 19.54 -11.30
CA LEU A 96 41.99 20.13 -11.14
C LEU A 96 41.48 20.87 -12.39
N GLU A 97 41.79 20.36 -13.60
CA GLU A 97 41.20 20.95 -14.81
C GLU A 97 39.68 20.77 -14.80
N SER A 98 38.99 21.87 -14.69
CA SER A 98 37.61 22.22 -15.06
C SER A 98 36.67 21.04 -15.37
N GLY A 99 36.02 20.47 -14.38
CA GLY A 99 34.97 19.49 -14.61
C GLY A 99 34.73 18.50 -13.48
N TRP A 100 35.45 18.58 -12.41
CA TRP A 100 35.41 17.70 -11.24
C TRP A 100 34.20 18.00 -10.34
N ALA A 101 33.06 17.76 -10.85
CA ALA A 101 31.85 17.92 -10.06
C ALA A 101 31.02 16.66 -10.18
N PHE A 102 31.27 15.70 -9.30
CA PHE A 102 30.40 14.55 -9.21
C PHE A 102 28.98 15.01 -8.94
N ARG A 103 28.06 14.71 -9.87
CA ARG A 103 26.64 14.92 -9.65
C ARG A 103 26.02 13.71 -9.01
N GLU A 104 26.45 12.53 -9.45
CA GLU A 104 25.95 11.26 -8.96
C GLU A 104 27.08 10.32 -8.63
N VAL A 105 26.92 9.59 -7.52
CA VAL A 105 27.86 8.59 -7.05
C VAL A 105 27.08 7.32 -6.72
N ASP A 106 27.54 6.19 -7.27
CA ASP A 106 27.01 4.87 -6.92
C ASP A 106 27.99 4.19 -5.96
N PHE A 107 27.47 3.73 -4.84
CA PHE A 107 28.15 2.83 -3.94
C PHE A 107 27.58 1.43 -4.15
N ILE A 108 28.43 0.49 -4.52
CA ILE A 108 28.07 -0.91 -4.72
C ILE A 108 28.56 -1.69 -3.52
N PHE A 109 27.63 -2.21 -2.74
CA PHE A 109 27.89 -3.05 -1.56
C PHE A 109 27.68 -4.49 -1.93
N GLN A 110 28.67 -5.34 -1.58
CA GLN A 110 28.57 -6.78 -1.75
C GLN A 110 28.86 -7.49 -0.44
N LYS A 111 28.23 -8.65 -0.25
CA LYS A 111 28.48 -9.47 0.93
C LYS A 111 29.82 -10.22 0.75
N SER A 112 30.70 -10.06 1.72
CA SER A 112 31.88 -10.91 1.84
C SER A 112 31.51 -12.21 2.56
N PRO A 113 32.08 -13.36 2.21
CA PRO A 113 31.86 -14.62 2.92
C PRO A 113 32.16 -14.55 4.41
N ASP A 114 33.18 -13.79 4.80
CA ASP A 114 33.74 -13.76 6.15
C ASP A 114 33.43 -12.48 6.94
N ALA A 115 32.87 -11.44 6.25
CA ALA A 115 32.70 -10.13 6.87
C ALA A 115 31.46 -9.43 6.28
N GLY A 116 30.31 -9.44 6.75
CA GLY A 116 29.15 -8.64 6.37
C GLY A 116 29.16 -7.96 4.97
N PHE A 117 28.40 -6.89 4.80
CA PHE A 117 28.44 -6.09 3.57
C PHE A 117 29.56 -5.05 3.63
N SER A 118 30.29 -4.92 2.53
CA SER A 118 31.34 -3.90 2.36
C SER A 118 31.21 -3.24 0.99
N ILE A 119 31.78 -2.03 0.84
CA ILE A 119 31.83 -1.35 -0.45
C ILE A 119 32.76 -2.15 -1.37
N ALA A 120 32.21 -2.67 -2.46
CA ALA A 120 32.96 -3.40 -3.48
C ALA A 120 33.44 -2.47 -4.60
N GLU A 121 32.64 -1.48 -4.96
CA GLU A 121 32.96 -0.52 -6.01
C GLU A 121 32.29 0.83 -5.74
N ILE A 122 32.96 1.91 -6.16
CA ILE A 122 32.41 3.27 -6.21
C ILE A 122 32.47 3.72 -7.67
N LYS A 123 31.31 4.13 -8.20
CA LYS A 123 31.23 4.74 -9.55
C LYS A 123 30.76 6.17 -9.41
N ALA A 124 31.30 7.07 -10.24
CA ALA A 124 30.87 8.45 -10.27
C ALA A 124 30.73 8.96 -11.70
N SER A 125 29.85 9.95 -11.89
CA SER A 125 29.67 10.66 -13.16
C SER A 125 30.23 12.07 -13.07
N TRP A 126 30.95 12.51 -14.09
CA TRP A 126 31.43 13.88 -14.26
C TRP A 126 30.56 14.60 -15.28
N GLY A 127 29.82 15.60 -14.87
CA GLY A 127 28.91 16.33 -15.76
C GLY A 127 27.89 15.40 -16.43
N ASN A 128 27.83 15.40 -17.77
CA ASN A 128 26.95 14.54 -18.56
C ASN A 128 27.63 13.24 -19.03
N SER A 129 28.81 12.92 -18.50
CA SER A 129 29.53 11.70 -18.89
C SER A 129 28.92 10.44 -18.27
N LYS A 130 29.14 9.28 -18.89
CA LYS A 130 28.76 7.98 -18.30
C LYS A 130 29.52 7.75 -17.00
N LYS A 131 28.84 7.15 -16.02
CA LYS A 131 29.45 6.73 -14.74
C LYS A 131 30.66 5.83 -14.97
N ARG A 132 31.77 6.16 -14.32
CA ARG A 132 33.02 5.40 -14.37
C ARG A 132 33.39 4.93 -12.98
N SER A 133 34.07 3.80 -12.90
CA SER A 133 34.62 3.29 -11.65
C SER A 133 35.71 4.22 -11.13
N VAL A 134 35.55 4.67 -9.88
CA VAL A 134 36.52 5.53 -9.17
C VAL A 134 37.36 4.72 -8.22
N ALA A 135 36.76 3.71 -7.58
CA ALA A 135 37.42 2.81 -6.68
C ALA A 135 36.81 1.40 -6.74
N ARG A 136 37.66 0.39 -6.57
CA ARG A 136 37.25 -1.02 -6.48
C ARG A 136 37.94 -1.70 -5.34
N VAL A 137 37.28 -2.69 -4.75
CA VAL A 137 37.90 -3.57 -3.76
C VAL A 137 38.36 -4.84 -4.47
N ALA A 138 39.65 -5.19 -4.31
CA ALA A 138 40.15 -6.49 -4.69
C ALA A 138 40.42 -7.34 -3.44
N ARG A 139 40.09 -8.62 -3.51
CA ARG A 139 40.38 -9.61 -2.48
C ARG A 139 41.76 -10.17 -2.71
N LYS A 140 42.65 -10.08 -1.73
CA LYS A 140 43.94 -10.79 -1.75
C LYS A 140 43.73 -12.25 -1.39
N GLU A 141 44.64 -13.12 -1.82
CA GLU A 141 44.66 -14.54 -1.44
C GLU A 141 44.80 -14.74 0.09
N SER A 142 45.31 -13.73 0.79
CA SER A 142 45.39 -13.69 2.28
C SER A 142 44.04 -13.44 2.98
N GLY A 143 42.94 -13.21 2.23
CA GLY A 143 41.63 -12.85 2.80
C GLY A 143 41.47 -11.35 3.12
N GLU A 144 42.53 -10.53 2.99
CA GLU A 144 42.45 -9.08 3.17
C GLU A 144 41.73 -8.40 2.00
N HIS A 145 40.84 -7.45 2.32
CA HIS A 145 40.16 -6.61 1.34
C HIS A 145 40.92 -5.29 1.18
N THR A 146 41.26 -4.94 -0.03
CA THR A 146 41.95 -3.70 -0.35
C THR A 146 41.16 -2.86 -1.33
N LEU A 147 40.88 -1.60 -0.99
CA LEU A 147 40.23 -0.65 -1.85
C LEU A 147 41.26 -0.03 -2.82
N PHE A 148 41.03 -0.14 -4.13
CA PHE A 148 41.90 0.45 -5.15
C PHE A 148 41.22 1.63 -5.80
N SER A 149 41.93 2.76 -5.94
CA SER A 149 41.49 3.85 -6.82
C SER A 149 41.75 3.46 -8.27
N VAL A 150 40.77 3.75 -9.15
CA VAL A 150 40.87 3.52 -10.59
C VAL A 150 41.14 4.85 -11.27
N ALA A 151 42.31 5.00 -11.91
CA ALA A 151 42.63 6.22 -12.65
C ALA A 151 41.66 6.44 -13.84
N PRO A 152 41.25 7.68 -14.11
CA PRO A 152 40.27 7.98 -15.18
C PRO A 152 40.75 7.69 -16.61
N ASP A 153 42.06 7.57 -16.82
CA ASP A 153 42.66 7.34 -18.13
C ASP A 153 43.14 5.89 -18.31
N GLN A 154 42.33 5.09 -19.01
CA GLN A 154 42.63 3.69 -19.32
C GLN A 154 43.84 3.52 -20.27
N SER A 155 44.27 4.59 -20.96
CA SER A 155 45.39 4.49 -21.92
C SER A 155 46.77 4.39 -21.24
N ARG A 156 46.87 4.77 -19.95
CA ARG A 156 48.06 4.65 -19.13
C ARG A 156 48.01 3.54 -18.07
N ALA A 157 46.84 2.93 -17.86
CA ALA A 157 46.62 1.89 -16.83
C ALA A 157 47.35 0.57 -17.13
N ALA A 158 47.91 0.38 -18.30
CA ALA A 158 48.64 -0.86 -18.63
C ALA A 158 50.03 -1.00 -18.01
N ARG A 159 50.52 -0.04 -17.22
CA ARG A 159 51.87 -0.10 -16.60
C ARG A 159 51.99 0.41 -15.18
N GLY A 160 50.95 0.42 -14.39
CA GLY A 160 51.11 0.83 -12.99
C GLY A 160 49.81 0.69 -12.21
N GLU A 161 49.46 -0.53 -11.83
CA GLU A 161 48.56 -0.75 -10.69
C GLU A 161 49.26 -0.23 -9.43
N VAL A 162 48.93 1.00 -9.05
CA VAL A 162 49.33 1.50 -7.73
C VAL A 162 48.31 0.93 -6.74
N ALA A 163 48.69 -0.19 -6.14
CA ALA A 163 47.90 -0.81 -5.08
C ALA A 163 47.91 0.10 -3.84
N LEU A 164 46.79 0.71 -3.56
CA LEU A 164 46.52 1.47 -2.35
C LEU A 164 46.01 0.49 -1.28
N ALA A 165 46.92 -0.12 -0.58
CA ALA A 165 46.60 -0.95 0.58
C ALA A 165 46.15 -0.05 1.74
N GLN A 166 44.87 0.13 1.96
CA GLN A 166 44.34 0.63 3.19
C GLN A 166 43.54 -0.48 3.88
N ARG A 167 44.03 -0.91 5.03
CA ARG A 167 43.35 -1.84 5.95
C ARG A 167 42.14 -1.10 6.50
N TRP A 168 40.95 -1.40 5.99
CA TRP A 168 39.71 -0.89 6.55
C TRP A 168 39.23 -1.86 7.63
N SER A 169 39.87 -1.81 8.76
CA SER A 169 39.28 -2.16 10.04
C SER A 169 38.90 -0.84 10.69
N GLY A 170 37.64 -0.64 11.04
CA GLY A 170 36.99 0.56 11.54
C GLY A 170 37.69 1.46 12.59
N HIS A 171 39.00 1.54 12.67
CA HIS A 171 39.77 2.43 13.53
C HIS A 171 41.17 2.64 12.96
N GLN A 172 41.47 3.93 12.72
CA GLN A 172 42.76 4.55 12.48
C GLN A 172 43.47 4.30 11.12
N ALA A 173 43.48 5.38 10.32
CA ALA A 173 44.31 5.51 9.14
C ALA A 173 45.73 5.90 9.55
N GLU A 174 46.72 5.03 9.26
CA GLU A 174 48.11 5.44 9.23
C GLU A 174 48.48 5.94 7.84
N SER A 175 49.06 7.12 7.77
CA SER A 175 49.34 7.93 6.61
C SER A 175 50.51 7.45 5.77
N VAL A 176 50.30 7.39 4.45
CA VAL A 176 51.40 7.35 3.46
C VAL A 176 51.34 8.62 2.61
N GLU A 177 52.31 9.48 2.76
CA GLU A 177 52.31 10.86 2.21
C GLU A 177 52.33 10.98 0.68
N SER A 178 52.77 9.97 -0.05
CA SER A 178 52.82 9.98 -1.53
C SER A 178 51.48 9.60 -2.23
N LEU A 179 50.47 9.20 -1.47
CA LEU A 179 49.16 8.72 -1.97
C LEU A 179 48.00 9.65 -1.64
N ARG A 180 48.28 10.78 -0.97
CA ARG A 180 47.29 11.72 -0.45
C ARG A 180 46.30 12.28 -1.50
N TRP A 181 46.72 12.48 -2.73
CA TRP A 181 45.90 13.14 -3.74
C TRP A 181 44.95 12.16 -4.45
N GLN A 182 45.31 10.91 -4.72
CA GLN A 182 44.40 9.91 -5.31
C GLN A 182 43.38 9.41 -4.27
N LEU A 183 43.82 9.35 -2.99
CA LEU A 183 42.95 9.06 -1.85
C LEU A 183 42.03 10.24 -1.51
N GLY A 184 42.40 11.47 -1.84
CA GLY A 184 41.62 12.68 -1.52
C GLY A 184 40.18 12.62 -2.04
N GLU A 185 39.98 12.15 -3.27
CA GLU A 185 38.66 12.03 -3.87
C GLU A 185 37.81 10.95 -3.24
N VAL A 186 38.38 9.75 -3.15
CA VAL A 186 37.68 8.62 -2.52
C VAL A 186 37.41 8.93 -1.06
N SER A 187 38.35 9.55 -0.36
CA SER A 187 38.18 9.98 1.03
C SER A 187 37.09 11.05 1.17
N ALA A 188 37.02 12.03 0.25
CA ALA A 188 36.00 13.05 0.28
C ALA A 188 34.60 12.48 0.00
N ILE A 189 34.48 11.56 -0.96
CA ILE A 189 33.23 10.83 -1.26
C ILE A 189 32.79 10.00 -0.05
N LEU A 190 33.70 9.26 0.57
CA LEU A 190 33.43 8.47 1.77
C LEU A 190 33.06 9.37 2.96
N GLY A 191 33.69 10.53 3.10
CA GLY A 191 33.34 11.52 4.12
C GLY A 191 31.91 12.06 3.98
N GLU A 192 31.42 12.24 2.76
CA GLU A 192 30.01 12.62 2.54
C GLU A 192 29.07 11.45 2.80
N LEU A 193 29.46 10.19 2.51
CA LEU A 193 28.70 9.01 2.88
C LEU A 193 28.59 8.87 4.40
N ASP A 194 29.69 9.11 5.13
CA ASP A 194 29.71 9.02 6.60
C ASP A 194 28.84 10.12 7.25
N LYS A 195 28.76 11.30 6.64
CA LYS A 195 27.80 12.35 7.06
C LYS A 195 26.34 11.87 6.89
N TRP A 196 26.01 11.28 5.74
CA TRP A 196 24.68 10.73 5.53
C TRP A 196 24.41 9.60 6.54
N ARG A 197 25.34 8.69 6.75
CA ARG A 197 25.24 7.62 7.75
C ARG A 197 25.00 8.13 9.15
N SER A 198 25.67 9.22 9.51
CA SER A 198 25.50 9.84 10.83
C SER A 198 24.11 10.46 11.03
N SER A 199 23.37 10.77 9.97
CA SER A 199 22.00 11.32 9.99
C SER A 199 20.93 10.30 9.61
N TYR A 200 21.28 9.02 9.54
CA TYR A 200 20.37 7.92 9.26
C TYR A 200 19.88 7.28 10.56
N TYR A 201 18.57 7.11 10.67
CA TYR A 201 17.90 6.43 11.78
C TYR A 201 16.96 5.38 11.24
N HIS A 202 17.04 4.16 11.77
CA HIS A 202 16.11 3.07 11.44
C HIS A 202 15.51 2.45 12.68
N PHE A 203 14.22 2.66 12.85
CA PHE A 203 13.43 2.14 13.95
C PHE A 203 12.63 0.91 13.52
N LYS A 204 13.10 -0.29 13.91
CA LYS A 204 12.51 -1.59 13.56
C LYS A 204 11.29 -1.90 14.43
N ALA A 205 10.35 -2.70 13.92
CA ALA A 205 9.11 -3.09 14.63
C ALA A 205 9.40 -3.93 15.90
N LEU A 206 10.33 -4.87 15.82
CA LEU A 206 10.73 -5.71 16.95
C LEU A 206 12.10 -5.27 17.46
N ARG A 207 12.17 -4.82 18.71
CA ARG A 207 13.42 -4.45 19.38
C ARG A 207 13.65 -5.34 20.58
N GLY A 208 14.83 -5.87 20.65
CA GLY A 208 15.39 -6.29 21.92
C GLY A 208 15.71 -5.02 22.71
N GLY A 209 14.82 -4.68 23.64
CA GLY A 209 14.77 -3.49 24.47
C GLY A 209 15.95 -2.52 24.40
N SER A 210 15.69 -1.29 23.99
CA SER A 210 16.61 -0.18 24.23
C SER A 210 16.91 -0.11 25.71
N PRO A 211 18.12 0.29 26.15
CA PRO A 211 18.38 0.54 27.55
C PRO A 211 17.37 1.57 28.08
N ARG A 212 16.52 1.12 28.96
CA ARG A 212 15.46 1.93 29.60
C ARG A 212 15.97 2.62 30.84
N SER A 213 17.23 2.35 31.14
CA SER A 213 18.02 2.95 32.20
C SER A 213 19.49 3.05 31.76
N SER A 214 20.18 4.09 32.19
CA SER A 214 21.61 4.29 31.93
C SER A 214 22.29 4.91 33.15
N SER A 215 23.62 4.92 33.15
CA SER A 215 24.41 5.72 34.10
C SER A 215 24.03 7.21 33.95
N LEU A 216 24.23 7.98 35.01
CA LEU A 216 23.94 9.43 34.98
C LEU A 216 24.91 10.12 33.99
N SER A 217 24.42 10.38 32.82
CA SER A 217 25.09 11.07 31.74
C SER A 217 24.09 11.91 30.94
N SER A 218 24.57 12.96 30.28
CA SER A 218 23.77 13.79 29.40
C SER A 218 24.38 13.74 28.00
N GLU A 219 23.55 13.42 27.01
CA GLU A 219 23.98 13.34 25.61
C GLU A 219 23.04 14.15 24.72
N PRO A 220 23.58 15.03 23.84
CA PRO A 220 22.77 15.93 23.05
C PRO A 220 22.07 15.26 21.86
N ARG A 221 22.49 14.03 21.50
CA ARG A 221 22.03 13.35 20.30
C ARG A 221 21.64 11.91 20.57
N LEU A 222 20.51 11.49 19.96
CA LEU A 222 20.06 10.11 20.05
C LEU A 222 20.96 9.20 19.19
N ASP A 223 21.36 8.08 19.77
CA ASP A 223 21.99 7.00 19.03
C ASP A 223 20.99 6.38 18.04
N PRO A 224 21.40 6.01 16.82
CA PRO A 224 20.51 5.39 15.83
C PRO A 224 19.76 4.14 16.33
N THR A 225 20.31 3.46 17.34
CA THR A 225 19.65 2.30 17.98
C THR A 225 18.72 2.69 19.12
N GLY A 226 18.74 3.95 19.55
CA GLY A 226 18.02 4.42 20.75
C GLY A 226 18.66 4.01 22.07
N SER A 227 19.91 3.50 22.05
CA SER A 227 20.59 2.94 23.21
C SER A 227 20.82 3.94 24.35
N ASN A 228 20.95 5.22 24.04
CA ASN A 228 21.20 6.31 24.99
C ASN A 228 19.96 7.16 25.30
N LEU A 229 18.76 6.64 25.04
CA LEU A 229 17.48 7.34 25.24
C LEU A 229 17.39 8.08 26.61
N PRO A 230 17.71 7.47 27.77
CA PRO A 230 17.63 8.17 29.04
C PRO A 230 18.57 9.38 29.14
N ALA A 231 19.77 9.29 28.59
CA ALA A 231 20.76 10.36 28.59
C ALA A 231 20.33 11.56 27.71
N VAL A 232 19.72 11.26 26.56
CA VAL A 232 19.15 12.28 25.66
C VAL A 232 17.97 12.99 26.31
N LEU A 233 17.06 12.26 26.96
CA LEU A 233 15.95 12.86 27.66
C LEU A 233 16.41 13.77 28.82
N LEU A 234 17.48 13.39 29.53
CA LEU A 234 18.08 14.26 30.53
C LEU A 234 18.63 15.56 29.90
N ASP A 235 19.30 15.47 28.75
CA ASP A 235 19.77 16.65 28.02
C ASP A 235 18.60 17.54 27.58
N LEU A 236 17.54 16.96 27.02
CA LEU A 236 16.33 17.70 26.65
C LEU A 236 15.72 18.42 27.85
N GLN A 237 15.66 17.74 29.00
CA GLN A 237 15.09 18.32 30.20
C GLN A 237 15.96 19.44 30.80
N THR A 238 17.28 19.33 30.75
CA THR A 238 18.21 20.27 31.39
C THR A 238 18.66 21.41 30.48
N ASN A 239 18.95 21.13 29.22
CA ASN A 239 19.57 22.06 28.27
C ASN A 239 18.63 22.54 27.16
N ARG A 240 17.57 21.78 26.85
CA ARG A 240 16.63 22.04 25.72
C ARG A 240 15.18 21.88 26.15
N SER A 241 14.81 22.55 27.26
CA SER A 241 13.50 22.40 27.92
C SER A 241 12.30 22.70 27.00
N GLN A 242 12.45 23.59 26.02
CA GLN A 242 11.39 23.87 25.03
C GLN A 242 11.06 22.62 24.20
N ILE A 243 12.08 21.91 23.72
CA ILE A 243 11.90 20.65 22.96
C ILE A 243 11.29 19.57 23.87
N MET A 244 11.70 19.52 25.14
CA MET A 244 11.12 18.57 26.10
C MET A 244 9.63 18.82 26.34
N GLU A 245 9.21 20.08 26.46
CA GLU A 245 7.77 20.38 26.64
C GLU A 245 6.98 20.14 25.34
N GLU A 246 7.55 20.39 24.18
CA GLU A 246 6.93 20.01 22.89
C GLU A 246 6.77 18.50 22.76
N LEU A 247 7.80 17.73 23.12
CA LEU A 247 7.75 16.26 23.15
C LEU A 247 6.65 15.76 24.09
N ARG A 248 6.54 16.33 25.30
CA ARG A 248 5.48 16.01 26.27
C ARG A 248 4.09 16.32 25.72
N SER A 249 3.95 17.47 25.07
CA SER A 249 2.68 17.87 24.44
C SER A 249 2.25 16.89 23.35
N LEU A 250 3.18 16.51 22.46
CA LEU A 250 2.90 15.54 21.39
C LEU A 250 2.52 14.16 21.95
N ILE A 251 3.23 13.68 22.96
CA ILE A 251 2.90 12.41 23.60
C ILE A 251 1.49 12.47 24.22
N SER A 252 1.18 13.53 24.95
CA SER A 252 -0.15 13.71 25.56
C SER A 252 -1.28 13.78 24.51
N GLN A 253 -1.01 14.31 23.32
CA GLN A 253 -1.98 14.36 22.22
C GLN A 253 -2.17 13.00 21.55
N LEU A 254 -1.07 12.26 21.33
CA LEU A 254 -1.10 10.99 20.62
C LEU A 254 -1.50 9.82 21.52
N VAL A 255 -1.05 9.82 22.77
CA VAL A 255 -1.30 8.73 23.73
C VAL A 255 -1.66 9.33 25.11
N PRO A 256 -2.86 9.90 25.26
CA PRO A 256 -3.24 10.66 26.46
C PRO A 256 -3.22 9.82 27.76
N ASP A 257 -3.46 8.52 27.65
CA ASP A 257 -3.56 7.63 28.82
C ASP A 257 -2.21 7.22 29.41
N VAL A 258 -1.09 7.52 28.72
CA VAL A 258 0.25 7.15 29.17
C VAL A 258 0.76 8.06 30.29
N GLY A 259 0.25 9.30 30.35
CA GLY A 259 0.66 10.29 31.34
C GLY A 259 1.87 11.13 30.91
N ARG A 260 2.47 11.85 31.89
CA ARG A 260 3.56 12.79 31.59
C ARG A 260 4.92 12.11 31.63
N LEU A 261 5.70 12.28 30.57
CA LEU A 261 7.08 11.79 30.45
C LEU A 261 7.99 12.44 31.52
N GLU A 262 8.71 11.63 32.25
CA GLU A 262 9.69 11.99 33.28
C GLU A 262 10.97 11.18 33.15
N THR A 263 12.08 11.74 33.65
CA THR A 263 13.39 11.06 33.73
C THR A 263 13.86 11.02 35.18
N PRO A 264 13.26 10.16 36.03
CA PRO A 264 13.68 10.05 37.41
C PRO A 264 15.09 9.48 37.52
N THR A 265 15.84 9.97 38.51
CA THR A 265 17.16 9.45 38.87
C THR A 265 17.05 8.66 40.16
N LEU A 266 17.37 7.37 40.11
CA LEU A 266 17.38 6.47 41.27
C LEU A 266 18.78 5.88 41.44
N SER A 267 19.43 6.15 42.55
CA SER A 267 20.76 5.57 42.87
C SER A 267 21.79 5.74 41.74
N ASN A 268 21.93 6.92 41.15
CA ASN A 268 22.75 7.26 39.99
C ASN A 268 22.38 6.55 38.67
N VAL A 269 21.20 6.00 38.59
CA VAL A 269 20.65 5.42 37.36
C VAL A 269 19.53 6.30 36.86
N LEU A 270 19.58 6.69 35.58
CA LEU A 270 18.51 7.37 34.87
C LEU A 270 17.49 6.34 34.41
N GLU A 271 16.22 6.58 34.67
CA GLU A 271 15.12 5.78 34.14
C GLU A 271 14.20 6.63 33.28
N VAL A 272 13.47 6.00 32.39
CA VAL A 272 12.39 6.64 31.62
C VAL A 272 11.06 6.16 32.19
N ALA A 273 10.26 7.10 32.64
CA ALA A 273 8.98 6.81 33.28
C ALA A 273 7.90 7.81 32.84
N PHE A 274 6.67 7.43 33.10
CA PHE A 274 5.50 8.27 32.87
C PHE A 274 4.70 8.36 34.17
N SER A 275 4.36 9.58 34.62
CA SER A 275 3.50 9.75 35.75
C SER A 275 2.06 9.40 35.39
N ASP A 276 1.42 8.56 36.21
CA ASP A 276 0.04 8.15 35.98
C ASP A 276 -0.91 9.35 36.11
N PRO A 277 -1.77 9.61 35.09
CA PRO A 277 -2.65 10.76 35.08
C PRO A 277 -3.77 10.68 36.11
N PHE A 278 -4.09 9.48 36.61
CA PHE A 278 -5.20 9.22 37.54
C PHE A 278 -4.75 8.95 38.98
N THR A 279 -3.49 8.55 39.17
CA THR A 279 -2.95 8.17 40.47
C THR A 279 -1.74 9.03 40.84
N PRO A 280 -1.91 10.15 41.56
CA PRO A 280 -0.81 11.03 41.92
C PRO A 280 0.32 10.29 42.65
N GLY A 281 1.54 10.47 42.18
CA GLY A 281 2.74 9.85 42.77
C GLY A 281 3.06 8.44 42.22
N PHE A 282 2.17 7.84 41.45
CA PHE A 282 2.47 6.59 40.74
C PHE A 282 3.16 6.84 39.42
N ARG A 283 4.13 5.97 39.04
CA ARG A 283 4.86 6.04 37.78
C ARG A 283 4.90 4.69 37.10
N HIS A 284 4.67 4.69 35.81
CA HIS A 284 4.89 3.55 34.95
C HIS A 284 6.27 3.64 34.31
N ASN A 285 7.10 2.65 34.45
CA ASN A 285 8.35 2.59 33.69
C ASN A 285 8.07 2.34 32.20
N LEU A 286 8.88 2.91 31.31
CA LEU A 286 8.74 2.70 29.86
C LEU A 286 8.70 1.20 29.47
N LYS A 287 9.43 0.34 30.22
CA LYS A 287 9.41 -1.13 30.02
C LYS A 287 8.02 -1.76 30.22
N ASP A 288 7.14 -1.13 30.98
CA ASP A 288 5.82 -1.66 31.33
C ASP A 288 4.72 -1.15 30.39
N LEU A 289 5.02 -0.16 29.54
CA LEU A 289 4.10 0.51 28.62
C LEU A 289 4.04 -0.11 27.20
N GLY A 290 4.87 -1.12 26.95
CA GLY A 290 4.93 -1.75 25.63
C GLY A 290 5.82 -1.02 24.62
N THR A 291 6.19 -1.76 23.57
CA THR A 291 7.17 -1.31 22.56
C THR A 291 6.69 -0.17 21.67
N GLY A 292 5.37 0.00 21.51
CA GLY A 292 4.81 1.07 20.67
C GLY A 292 5.06 2.47 21.22
N VAL A 293 4.93 2.65 22.57
CA VAL A 293 5.24 3.94 23.22
C VAL A 293 6.73 4.28 23.11
N GLU A 294 7.59 3.28 23.24
CA GLU A 294 9.03 3.46 23.07
C GLU A 294 9.38 3.88 21.64
N GLN A 295 8.81 3.22 20.65
CA GLN A 295 9.04 3.54 19.24
C GLN A 295 8.52 4.94 18.88
N LEU A 296 7.33 5.27 19.37
CA LEU A 296 6.77 6.61 19.23
C LEU A 296 7.70 7.66 19.84
N LEU A 297 8.17 7.44 21.06
CA LEU A 297 9.09 8.35 21.75
C LEU A 297 10.38 8.58 20.96
N LEU A 298 11.03 7.52 20.48
CA LEU A 298 12.24 7.61 19.66
C LEU A 298 11.99 8.38 18.36
N THR A 299 10.85 8.09 17.69
CA THR A 299 10.46 8.77 16.46
C THR A 299 10.23 10.26 16.69
N LEU A 300 9.54 10.63 17.77
CA LEU A 300 9.28 12.02 18.13
C LEU A 300 10.58 12.77 18.47
N ILE A 301 11.49 12.14 19.23
CA ILE A 301 12.78 12.76 19.58
C ILE A 301 13.57 13.07 18.31
N VAL A 302 13.73 12.11 17.40
CA VAL A 302 14.45 12.36 16.14
C VAL A 302 13.77 13.44 15.31
N GLY A 303 12.44 13.39 15.19
CA GLY A 303 11.67 14.40 14.47
C GLY A 303 11.87 15.82 15.00
N LEU A 304 11.99 15.98 16.32
CA LEU A 304 12.15 17.27 17.00
C LEU A 304 13.61 17.74 17.09
N THR A 305 14.57 16.82 17.21
CA THR A 305 15.96 17.20 17.50
C THR A 305 16.89 17.19 16.28
N GLU A 306 16.67 16.28 15.36
CA GLU A 306 17.52 16.18 14.17
C GLU A 306 17.13 17.22 13.13
N LYS A 307 18.16 17.90 12.62
CA LYS A 307 18.01 18.90 11.56
C LYS A 307 18.24 18.27 10.19
N SER A 308 17.64 18.88 9.17
CA SER A 308 17.88 18.52 7.77
C SER A 308 19.36 18.68 7.35
N PRO A 309 19.87 17.82 6.45
CA PRO A 309 19.22 16.64 5.89
C PRO A 309 19.37 15.42 6.83
N SER A 310 18.27 14.69 7.04
CA SER A 310 18.29 13.43 7.78
C SER A 310 17.36 12.39 7.11
N THR A 311 17.66 11.11 7.33
CA THR A 311 16.84 10.00 6.84
C THR A 311 16.29 9.22 8.04
N LEU A 312 14.98 9.19 8.16
CA LEU A 312 14.27 8.47 9.22
C LEU A 312 13.47 7.32 8.62
N VAL A 313 13.79 6.10 9.02
CA VAL A 313 13.09 4.88 8.62
C VAL A 313 12.37 4.33 9.84
N VAL A 314 11.07 4.06 9.72
CA VAL A 314 10.25 3.51 10.81
C VAL A 314 9.46 2.32 10.30
N GLU A 315 9.64 1.16 10.92
CA GLU A 315 8.81 -0.02 10.67
C GLU A 315 7.61 -0.02 11.61
N GLU A 316 6.43 -0.21 11.05
CA GLU A 316 5.15 -0.33 11.77
C GLU A 316 4.93 0.79 12.80
N PRO A 317 5.01 2.08 12.38
CA PRO A 317 4.84 3.21 13.30
C PRO A 317 3.49 3.25 13.99
N GLU A 318 2.51 2.54 13.44
CA GLU A 318 1.14 2.39 13.97
C GLU A 318 1.01 1.42 15.15
N THR A 319 2.02 0.63 15.44
CA THR A 319 1.94 -0.46 16.42
C THR A 319 1.52 0.06 17.80
N ASN A 320 0.47 -0.55 18.36
CA ASN A 320 -0.13 -0.19 19.65
C ASN A 320 -0.69 1.25 19.75
N LEU A 321 -0.92 1.93 18.63
CA LEU A 321 -1.56 3.23 18.59
C LEU A 321 -3.04 3.13 18.19
N HIS A 322 -3.88 3.88 18.89
CA HIS A 322 -5.27 4.07 18.49
C HIS A 322 -5.36 4.73 17.09
N PRO A 323 -6.36 4.42 16.25
CA PRO A 323 -6.48 5.01 14.90
C PRO A 323 -6.37 6.54 14.84
N ALA A 324 -6.88 7.26 15.84
CA ALA A 324 -6.72 8.72 15.92
C ALA A 324 -5.26 9.13 16.10
N ALA A 325 -4.50 8.42 16.93
CA ALA A 325 -3.07 8.65 17.14
C ALA A 325 -2.25 8.32 15.89
N GLN A 326 -2.62 7.27 15.16
CA GLN A 326 -1.99 6.93 13.88
C GLN A 326 -2.12 8.07 12.86
N ARG A 327 -3.31 8.69 12.74
CA ARG A 327 -3.52 9.87 11.89
C ARG A 327 -2.69 11.08 12.35
N GLY A 328 -2.65 11.32 13.66
CA GLY A 328 -1.83 12.39 14.24
C GLY A 328 -0.34 12.19 13.95
N LEU A 329 0.17 10.98 14.15
CA LEU A 329 1.56 10.64 13.84
C LEU A 329 1.86 10.78 12.35
N LEU A 330 0.98 10.32 11.46
CA LEU A 330 1.15 10.49 10.02
C LEU A 330 1.22 11.97 9.62
N GLY A 331 0.37 12.82 10.22
CA GLY A 331 0.41 14.27 10.03
C GLY A 331 1.76 14.88 10.44
N LEU A 332 2.34 14.44 11.57
CA LEU A 332 3.67 14.86 12.02
C LEU A 332 4.77 14.38 11.06
N LEU A 333 4.78 13.09 10.69
CA LEU A 333 5.73 12.55 9.73
C LEU A 333 5.69 13.33 8.41
N ASN A 334 4.50 13.63 7.90
CA ASN A 334 4.33 14.41 6.69
C ASN A 334 4.84 15.85 6.83
N SER A 335 4.63 16.50 7.98
CA SER A 335 5.15 17.85 8.24
C SER A 335 6.68 17.89 8.29
N TRP A 336 7.30 16.88 8.89
CA TRP A 336 8.77 16.77 8.93
C TRP A 336 9.38 16.35 7.58
N ALA A 337 8.62 15.66 6.75
CA ALA A 337 9.07 15.20 5.43
C ALA A 337 9.29 16.36 4.42
N THR A 338 8.92 17.58 4.75
CA THR A 338 9.15 18.75 3.90
C THR A 338 10.64 19.07 3.70
N ASP A 339 11.47 18.73 4.69
CA ASP A 339 12.90 19.04 4.69
C ASP A 339 13.81 17.82 4.86
N ARG A 340 13.25 16.63 5.03
CA ARG A 340 13.98 15.37 5.24
C ARG A 340 13.30 14.20 4.57
N LEU A 341 14.02 13.08 4.43
CA LEU A 341 13.47 11.83 3.92
C LEU A 341 12.91 11.00 5.07
N ILE A 342 11.64 10.66 5.00
CA ILE A 342 10.98 9.75 5.95
C ILE A 342 10.44 8.55 5.20
N ILE A 343 10.76 7.35 5.66
CA ILE A 343 10.29 6.10 5.08
C ILE A 343 9.56 5.31 6.16
N ALA A 344 8.28 5.04 5.98
CA ALA A 344 7.49 4.26 6.92
C ALA A 344 6.97 2.98 6.27
N ALA A 345 7.35 1.82 6.80
CA ALA A 345 6.74 0.56 6.39
C ALA A 345 5.52 0.31 7.26
N THR A 346 4.37 0.16 6.63
CA THR A 346 3.08 0.02 7.32
C THR A 346 2.19 -1.03 6.67
N HIS A 347 1.32 -1.61 7.48
CA HIS A 347 0.17 -2.39 7.04
C HIS A 347 -1.15 -1.81 7.56
N SER A 348 -1.09 -0.63 8.20
CA SER A 348 -2.26 0.04 8.77
C SER A 348 -3.16 0.62 7.69
N PRO A 349 -4.43 0.19 7.61
CA PRO A 349 -5.41 0.82 6.74
C PRO A 349 -5.52 2.33 6.98
N VAL A 350 -5.44 2.75 8.24
CA VAL A 350 -5.54 4.16 8.62
C VAL A 350 -4.41 5.00 8.02
N MET A 351 -3.18 4.48 8.03
CA MET A 351 -2.05 5.18 7.44
C MET A 351 -2.10 5.20 5.91
N LEU A 352 -2.50 4.07 5.31
CA LEU A 352 -2.58 3.95 3.84
C LEU A 352 -3.69 4.81 3.25
N ASP A 353 -4.89 4.82 3.87
CA ASP A 353 -6.06 5.56 3.39
C ASP A 353 -5.92 7.09 3.60
N TRP A 354 -5.02 7.51 4.48
CA TRP A 354 -4.72 8.91 4.78
C TRP A 354 -3.41 9.40 4.17
N ALA A 355 -2.73 8.57 3.39
CA ALA A 355 -1.50 8.98 2.72
C ALA A 355 -1.76 10.24 1.88
N PRO A 356 -0.97 11.31 2.07
CA PRO A 356 -1.06 12.47 1.20
C PRO A 356 -0.77 12.02 -0.23
N GLY A 357 -1.61 12.41 -1.18
CA GLY A 357 -1.46 12.06 -2.58
C GLY A 357 -0.07 12.41 -3.11
N ASP A 358 0.33 11.73 -4.18
CA ASP A 358 1.53 11.88 -4.99
C ASP A 358 2.85 11.23 -4.51
N LYS A 359 3.24 10.20 -5.25
CA LYS A 359 4.63 9.71 -5.46
C LYS A 359 5.32 8.99 -4.30
N SER A 360 4.66 8.79 -3.16
CA SER A 360 5.29 8.25 -1.97
C SER A 360 4.79 6.89 -1.53
N LEU A 361 3.96 6.23 -2.32
CA LEU A 361 3.43 4.91 -1.95
C LEU A 361 4.08 3.81 -2.79
N TRP A 362 4.75 2.88 -2.11
CA TRP A 362 5.36 1.72 -2.71
C TRP A 362 4.73 0.44 -2.17
N HIS A 363 4.52 -0.52 -3.02
CA HIS A 363 3.91 -1.79 -2.65
C HIS A 363 4.90 -2.94 -2.81
N VAL A 364 5.02 -3.73 -1.74
CA VAL A 364 5.83 -4.95 -1.71
C VAL A 364 4.90 -6.15 -1.74
N THR A 365 4.97 -6.93 -2.80
CA THR A 365 4.25 -8.20 -2.95
C THR A 365 5.20 -9.37 -2.90
N ARG A 366 4.69 -10.56 -2.52
CA ARG A 366 5.47 -11.80 -2.53
C ARG A 366 4.71 -12.89 -3.27
N SER A 367 5.32 -13.41 -4.31
CA SER A 367 4.78 -14.52 -5.09
C SER A 367 5.83 -15.60 -5.25
N GLU A 368 5.44 -16.86 -5.09
CA GLU A 368 6.34 -18.02 -5.22
C GLU A 368 7.66 -17.90 -4.44
N GLY A 369 7.64 -17.22 -3.29
CA GLY A 369 8.81 -17.04 -2.42
C GLY A 369 9.75 -15.88 -2.81
N ALA A 370 9.50 -15.15 -3.90
CA ALA A 370 10.23 -13.96 -4.31
C ALA A 370 9.39 -12.71 -4.03
N SER A 371 10.04 -11.67 -3.48
CA SER A 371 9.42 -10.36 -3.29
C SER A 371 9.66 -9.46 -4.48
N ARG A 372 8.70 -8.60 -4.76
CA ARG A 372 8.75 -7.60 -5.82
C ARG A 372 8.31 -6.25 -5.27
N LEU A 373 8.91 -5.20 -5.80
CA LEU A 373 8.65 -3.81 -5.41
C LEU A 373 8.04 -3.07 -6.61
N ALA A 374 6.96 -2.37 -6.38
CA ALA A 374 6.34 -1.51 -7.38
C ALA A 374 5.91 -0.18 -6.78
N ALA A 375 6.15 0.92 -7.50
CA ALA A 375 5.53 2.19 -7.18
C ALA A 375 4.02 2.10 -7.43
N VAL A 376 3.23 2.62 -6.53
CA VAL A 376 1.80 2.82 -6.75
C VAL A 376 1.66 4.17 -7.44
N GLU A 377 1.70 4.16 -8.79
CA GLU A 377 1.47 5.36 -9.59
C GLU A 377 0.07 5.89 -9.28
N GLU A 378 -0.10 7.21 -9.34
CA GLU A 378 -1.31 7.97 -8.98
C GLU A 378 -2.59 7.15 -9.12
N ALA A 379 -2.98 6.50 -8.02
CA ALA A 379 -4.28 5.85 -7.99
C ALA A 379 -5.30 6.98 -8.18
N PRO A 380 -6.21 6.89 -9.15
CA PRO A 380 -7.25 7.88 -9.28
C PRO A 380 -8.10 7.85 -8.02
N VAL A 381 -7.73 8.67 -7.04
CA VAL A 381 -8.40 8.76 -5.72
C VAL A 381 -9.91 8.94 -5.92
N GLU A 382 -10.29 9.70 -6.96
CA GLU A 382 -11.69 9.86 -7.37
C GLU A 382 -12.33 8.53 -7.81
N LEU A 383 -11.58 7.65 -8.47
CA LEU A 383 -12.07 6.34 -8.87
C LEU A 383 -12.29 5.44 -7.63
N PHE A 384 -11.34 5.41 -6.70
CA PHE A 384 -11.47 4.65 -5.47
C PHE A 384 -12.64 5.15 -4.62
N GLN A 385 -12.75 6.46 -4.44
CA GLN A 385 -13.86 7.06 -3.70
C GLN A 385 -15.22 6.77 -4.35
N SER A 386 -15.30 6.79 -5.68
CA SER A 386 -16.54 6.51 -6.40
C SER A 386 -16.96 5.03 -6.30
N LEU A 387 -16.00 4.13 -6.10
CA LEU A 387 -16.23 2.70 -5.89
C LEU A 387 -16.46 2.32 -4.43
N GLY A 388 -16.25 3.25 -3.48
CA GLY A 388 -16.21 2.92 -2.05
C GLY A 388 -15.01 2.04 -1.66
N VAL A 389 -14.00 1.95 -2.52
CA VAL A 389 -12.79 1.15 -2.32
C VAL A 389 -11.77 1.96 -1.54
N ARG A 390 -11.15 1.36 -0.54
CA ARG A 390 -10.02 1.96 0.18
C ARG A 390 -8.71 1.53 -0.45
N ILE A 391 -7.73 2.41 -0.45
CA ILE A 391 -6.38 2.07 -0.92
C ILE A 391 -5.84 0.88 -0.14
N SER A 392 -6.12 0.81 1.15
CA SER A 392 -5.77 -0.31 2.02
C SER A 392 -6.33 -1.64 1.55
N ASP A 393 -7.57 -1.69 1.06
CA ASP A 393 -8.21 -2.92 0.56
C ASP A 393 -7.45 -3.46 -0.65
N VAL A 394 -7.04 -2.54 -1.55
CA VAL A 394 -6.27 -2.87 -2.75
C VAL A 394 -4.87 -3.36 -2.42
N LEU A 395 -4.18 -2.68 -1.50
CA LEU A 395 -2.78 -2.98 -1.19
C LEU A 395 -2.60 -4.19 -0.27
N SER A 396 -3.64 -4.55 0.48
CA SER A 396 -3.59 -5.69 1.41
C SER A 396 -3.95 -7.03 0.76
N SER A 397 -4.55 -7.01 -0.44
CA SER A 397 -5.12 -8.19 -1.08
C SER A 397 -4.54 -8.45 -2.46
N ASP A 398 -4.41 -9.73 -2.82
CA ASP A 398 -4.01 -10.14 -4.17
C ASP A 398 -5.22 -10.30 -5.09
N ARG A 399 -6.42 -10.44 -4.50
CA ARG A 399 -7.70 -10.66 -5.21
C ARG A 399 -8.77 -9.73 -4.69
N LEU A 400 -9.43 -9.03 -5.59
CA LEU A 400 -10.49 -8.06 -5.30
C LEU A 400 -11.80 -8.57 -5.88
N LEU A 401 -12.73 -8.94 -5.00
CA LEU A 401 -14.06 -9.40 -5.37
C LEU A 401 -15.07 -8.30 -5.09
N PHE A 402 -15.61 -7.71 -6.15
CA PHE A 402 -16.68 -6.72 -6.06
C PHE A 402 -18.02 -7.41 -6.14
N VAL A 403 -18.97 -6.95 -5.32
CA VAL A 403 -20.38 -7.38 -5.31
C VAL A 403 -21.29 -6.15 -5.33
N GLU A 404 -22.57 -6.32 -5.67
CA GLU A 404 -23.46 -5.16 -5.81
C GLU A 404 -23.81 -4.52 -4.46
N GLY A 405 -23.90 -5.31 -3.40
CA GLY A 405 -24.26 -4.78 -2.09
C GLY A 405 -23.76 -5.60 -0.89
N PRO A 406 -23.92 -5.06 0.33
CA PRO A 406 -23.52 -5.76 1.57
C PRO A 406 -24.29 -7.05 1.86
N SER A 407 -25.47 -7.22 1.29
CA SER A 407 -26.27 -8.44 1.41
C SER A 407 -25.69 -9.62 0.65
N ASP A 408 -25.11 -9.33 -0.54
CA ASP A 408 -24.47 -10.32 -1.37
C ASP A 408 -23.21 -10.84 -0.69
N GLU A 409 -22.48 -9.95 0.01
CA GLU A 409 -21.37 -10.30 0.89
C GLU A 409 -21.79 -11.36 1.92
N GLY A 410 -22.93 -11.16 2.59
CA GLY A 410 -23.45 -12.10 3.58
C GLY A 410 -23.72 -13.47 2.99
N ILE A 411 -24.40 -13.53 1.87
CA ILE A 411 -24.74 -14.78 1.16
C ILE A 411 -23.47 -15.52 0.71
N LEU A 412 -22.54 -14.81 0.06
CA LEU A 412 -21.27 -15.37 -0.41
C LEU A 412 -20.38 -15.84 0.74
N SER A 413 -20.40 -15.16 1.88
CA SER A 413 -19.66 -15.58 3.07
C SER A 413 -20.16 -16.90 3.67
N VAL A 414 -21.44 -17.19 3.50
CA VAL A 414 -22.03 -18.48 3.90
C VAL A 414 -21.64 -19.59 2.92
N TRP A 415 -21.73 -19.34 1.62
CA TRP A 415 -21.46 -20.35 0.61
C TRP A 415 -19.97 -20.62 0.36
N PHE A 416 -19.12 -19.60 0.54
CA PHE A 416 -17.67 -19.68 0.26
C PHE A 416 -16.83 -19.22 1.45
N PRO A 417 -17.00 -19.84 2.64
CA PRO A 417 -16.33 -19.36 3.85
C PRO A 417 -14.79 -19.42 3.77
N GLU A 418 -14.24 -20.38 3.02
CA GLU A 418 -12.79 -20.50 2.84
C GLU A 418 -12.23 -19.35 1.99
N ALA A 419 -12.93 -18.98 0.92
CA ALA A 419 -12.55 -17.86 0.07
C ALA A 419 -12.64 -16.53 0.84
N MET A 420 -13.70 -16.34 1.63
CA MET A 420 -13.93 -15.09 2.38
C MET A 420 -13.01 -14.94 3.60
N ARG A 421 -12.51 -16.05 4.17
CA ARG A 421 -11.51 -16.03 5.25
C ARG A 421 -10.07 -15.93 4.74
N ASN A 422 -9.85 -16.01 3.44
CA ASN A 422 -8.52 -15.92 2.87
C ASN A 422 -8.05 -14.44 2.96
N PRO A 423 -6.95 -14.15 3.67
CA PRO A 423 -6.46 -12.77 3.83
C PRO A 423 -5.96 -12.14 2.51
N ARG A 424 -5.85 -12.94 1.45
CA ARG A 424 -5.48 -12.44 0.11
C ARG A 424 -6.68 -11.98 -0.72
N VAL A 425 -7.90 -12.16 -0.22
CA VAL A 425 -9.14 -11.77 -0.89
C VAL A 425 -9.76 -10.61 -0.14
N SER A 426 -10.01 -9.51 -0.82
CA SER A 426 -10.83 -8.41 -0.31
C SER A 426 -12.18 -8.44 -1.01
N LEU A 427 -13.25 -8.55 -0.21
CA LEU A 427 -14.61 -8.43 -0.68
C LEU A 427 -15.07 -6.98 -0.54
N ILE A 428 -15.51 -6.39 -1.64
CA ILE A 428 -15.83 -4.97 -1.71
C ILE A 428 -17.30 -4.84 -2.14
N PRO A 429 -18.20 -4.48 -1.22
CA PRO A 429 -19.57 -4.19 -1.57
C PRO A 429 -19.65 -2.86 -2.33
N GLY A 430 -20.19 -2.89 -3.53
CA GLY A 430 -20.40 -1.71 -4.36
C GLY A 430 -21.65 -0.92 -3.99
N GLY A 431 -21.78 0.28 -4.57
CA GLY A 431 -22.91 1.21 -4.36
C GLY A 431 -24.00 1.13 -5.43
N GLY A 432 -24.13 0.04 -6.21
CA GLY A 432 -25.18 -0.14 -7.22
C GLY A 432 -24.68 -0.23 -8.67
N GLY A 433 -25.60 -0.41 -9.61
CA GLY A 433 -25.39 -0.89 -10.99
C GLY A 433 -24.50 -0.08 -11.96
N ASP A 434 -24.00 1.12 -11.61
CA ASP A 434 -23.01 1.84 -12.43
C ASP A 434 -21.58 1.34 -12.24
N ASN A 435 -21.36 0.43 -11.30
CA ASN A 435 -20.05 -0.03 -10.88
C ASN A 435 -19.34 -0.97 -11.87
N ALA A 436 -20.06 -1.56 -12.84
CA ALA A 436 -19.42 -2.43 -13.83
C ALA A 436 -18.40 -1.68 -14.70
N ARG A 437 -18.74 -0.45 -15.11
CA ARG A 437 -17.79 0.41 -15.85
C ARG A 437 -16.62 0.86 -15.00
N LEU A 438 -16.87 1.07 -13.72
CA LEU A 438 -15.85 1.43 -12.75
C LEU A 438 -14.93 0.23 -12.45
N ALA A 439 -15.47 -0.99 -12.38
CA ALA A 439 -14.68 -2.21 -12.24
C ALA A 439 -13.78 -2.46 -13.46
N ASP A 440 -14.27 -2.18 -14.68
CA ASP A 440 -13.45 -2.25 -15.89
C ASP A 440 -12.32 -1.21 -15.87
N LEU A 441 -12.62 0.04 -15.51
CA LEU A 441 -11.61 1.10 -15.36
C LEU A 441 -10.59 0.76 -14.27
N PHE A 442 -11.06 0.16 -13.18
CA PHE A 442 -10.20 -0.29 -12.08
C PHE A 442 -9.30 -1.45 -12.52
N SER A 443 -9.84 -2.40 -13.27
CA SER A 443 -9.06 -3.51 -13.86
C SER A 443 -8.03 -3.00 -14.86
N GLU A 444 -8.39 -2.02 -15.69
CA GLU A 444 -7.48 -1.35 -16.61
C GLU A 444 -6.36 -0.63 -15.85
N TRP A 445 -6.70 0.14 -14.82
CA TRP A 445 -5.72 0.78 -13.95
C TRP A 445 -4.80 -0.24 -13.27
N LEU A 446 -5.34 -1.34 -12.72
CA LEU A 446 -4.53 -2.41 -12.12
C LEU A 446 -3.57 -3.04 -13.14
N THR A 447 -3.99 -3.21 -14.38
CA THR A 447 -3.11 -3.74 -15.44
C THR A 447 -1.89 -2.85 -15.66
N HIS A 448 -2.02 -1.53 -15.48
CA HIS A 448 -0.91 -0.59 -15.57
C HIS A 448 -0.11 -0.49 -14.26
N ALA A 449 -0.79 -0.46 -13.11
CA ALA A 449 -0.17 -0.34 -11.80
C ALA A 449 0.44 -1.66 -11.31
N ASP A 450 -0.17 -2.78 -11.63
CA ASP A 450 0.35 -4.13 -11.37
C ASP A 450 0.99 -4.72 -12.63
N ARG A 451 2.15 -4.19 -13.00
CA ARG A 451 2.94 -4.64 -14.17
C ARG A 451 3.24 -6.14 -14.18
N LEU A 452 2.95 -6.82 -13.10
CA LEU A 452 3.28 -8.23 -12.89
C LEU A 452 2.05 -9.14 -12.99
N GLY A 453 0.83 -8.57 -13.10
CA GLY A 453 -0.41 -9.32 -13.21
C GLY A 453 -0.71 -10.21 -11.99
N LEU A 454 -0.22 -9.83 -10.81
CA LEU A 454 -0.38 -10.62 -9.57
C LEU A 454 -1.75 -10.46 -8.94
N ARG A 455 -2.45 -9.37 -9.26
CA ARG A 455 -3.77 -9.08 -8.73
C ARG A 455 -4.84 -9.45 -9.73
N ARG A 456 -5.92 -10.00 -9.22
CA ARG A 456 -7.10 -10.34 -10.01
C ARG A 456 -8.29 -9.56 -9.49
N VAL A 457 -9.09 -9.06 -10.40
CA VAL A 457 -10.35 -8.39 -10.12
C VAL A 457 -11.48 -9.23 -10.67
N LEU A 458 -12.51 -9.45 -9.87
CA LEU A 458 -13.76 -10.04 -10.30
C LEU A 458 -14.91 -9.20 -9.77
N TYR A 459 -15.80 -8.76 -10.64
CA TYR A 459 -17.06 -8.14 -10.27
C TYR A 459 -18.21 -9.12 -10.54
N LEU A 460 -18.85 -9.59 -9.48
CA LEU A 460 -20.09 -10.36 -9.57
C LEU A 460 -21.25 -9.39 -9.70
N ARG A 461 -21.93 -9.46 -10.81
CA ARG A 461 -23.03 -8.56 -11.15
C ARG A 461 -24.32 -9.29 -11.34
N ASP A 462 -25.40 -8.73 -10.79
CA ASP A 462 -26.75 -9.16 -11.11
C ASP A 462 -27.04 -8.96 -12.59
N ARG A 463 -27.77 -9.90 -13.17
CA ARG A 463 -28.12 -9.80 -14.57
C ARG A 463 -29.19 -8.76 -14.81
N ASP A 464 -30.08 -8.58 -13.88
CA ASP A 464 -31.24 -7.72 -14.06
C ASP A 464 -31.95 -7.93 -15.42
N GLU A 465 -32.35 -6.83 -16.07
CA GLU A 465 -32.91 -6.82 -17.43
C GLU A 465 -31.84 -6.42 -18.48
N LEU A 466 -30.56 -6.74 -18.28
CA LEU A 466 -29.48 -6.36 -19.21
C LEU A 466 -29.64 -7.07 -20.57
N PRO A 467 -29.61 -6.33 -21.70
CA PRO A 467 -29.57 -6.91 -23.03
C PRO A 467 -28.35 -7.78 -23.24
N TYR A 468 -28.46 -8.82 -24.09
CA TYR A 468 -27.38 -9.75 -24.37
C TYR A 468 -26.09 -9.07 -24.87
N GLU A 469 -26.23 -8.05 -25.72
CA GLU A 469 -25.10 -7.29 -26.26
C GLU A 469 -24.33 -6.56 -25.14
N VAL A 470 -25.05 -6.03 -24.15
CA VAL A 470 -24.46 -5.35 -23.00
C VAL A 470 -23.71 -6.36 -22.13
N VAL A 471 -24.32 -7.52 -21.84
CA VAL A 471 -23.67 -8.59 -21.09
C VAL A 471 -22.42 -9.07 -21.81
N SER A 472 -22.50 -9.34 -23.12
CA SER A 472 -21.35 -9.74 -23.92
C SER A 472 -20.22 -8.72 -23.94
N SER A 473 -20.58 -7.43 -23.88
CA SER A 473 -19.58 -6.36 -23.78
C SER A 473 -18.92 -6.31 -22.40
N LEU A 474 -19.70 -6.43 -21.32
CA LEU A 474 -19.22 -6.38 -19.94
C LEU A 474 -18.32 -7.57 -19.59
N THR A 475 -18.66 -8.75 -20.08
CA THR A 475 -17.89 -9.98 -19.77
C THR A 475 -16.63 -10.16 -20.62
N ARG A 476 -16.40 -9.29 -21.61
CA ARG A 476 -15.27 -9.42 -22.56
C ARG A 476 -13.91 -9.28 -21.89
N SER A 477 -13.81 -8.45 -20.85
CA SER A 477 -12.56 -8.24 -20.11
C SER A 477 -12.16 -9.43 -19.24
N GLY A 478 -13.12 -10.30 -18.90
CA GLY A 478 -12.95 -11.37 -17.92
C GLY A 478 -12.99 -10.90 -16.47
N SER A 479 -13.03 -9.60 -16.22
CA SER A 479 -13.10 -9.01 -14.87
C SER A 479 -14.53 -8.84 -14.35
N VAL A 480 -15.53 -9.01 -15.20
CA VAL A 480 -16.93 -8.93 -14.85
C VAL A 480 -17.61 -10.26 -15.15
N TYR A 481 -18.29 -10.80 -14.15
CA TYR A 481 -19.17 -11.95 -14.31
C TYR A 481 -20.62 -11.52 -14.05
N VAL A 482 -21.49 -11.75 -15.02
CA VAL A 482 -22.93 -11.48 -14.90
C VAL A 482 -23.64 -12.77 -14.60
N LEU A 483 -24.44 -12.78 -13.52
CA LEU A 483 -25.16 -13.98 -13.07
C LEU A 483 -26.03 -14.59 -14.18
N GLY A 484 -26.18 -15.91 -14.14
CA GLY A 484 -27.04 -16.64 -15.04
C GLY A 484 -28.54 -16.54 -14.72
N CYS A 485 -28.90 -15.94 -13.58
CA CYS A 485 -30.24 -15.57 -13.15
C CYS A 485 -30.33 -14.05 -12.96
N ARG A 486 -31.50 -13.54 -12.61
CA ARG A 486 -31.71 -12.09 -12.49
C ARG A 486 -30.86 -11.45 -11.40
N GLU A 487 -30.92 -11.99 -10.20
CA GLU A 487 -30.30 -11.49 -8.97
C GLU A 487 -29.74 -12.67 -8.18
N ILE A 488 -28.82 -12.43 -7.25
CA ILE A 488 -28.27 -13.50 -6.40
C ILE A 488 -29.37 -14.20 -5.58
N GLU A 489 -30.44 -13.48 -5.22
CA GLU A 489 -31.59 -13.98 -4.48
C GLU A 489 -32.36 -15.05 -5.24
N ASN A 490 -32.32 -15.09 -6.56
CA ASN A 490 -32.98 -16.16 -7.33
C ASN A 490 -32.39 -17.53 -7.01
N HIS A 491 -31.13 -17.61 -6.55
CA HIS A 491 -30.54 -18.85 -6.07
C HIS A 491 -31.05 -19.27 -4.68
N LEU A 492 -31.74 -18.37 -3.96
CA LEU A 492 -32.34 -18.64 -2.65
C LEU A 492 -33.81 -19.12 -2.76
N LEU A 493 -34.38 -19.15 -3.97
CA LEU A 493 -35.78 -19.59 -4.22
C LEU A 493 -35.91 -21.13 -4.19
N ASP A 494 -35.43 -21.74 -3.10
CA ASP A 494 -35.57 -23.17 -2.81
C ASP A 494 -36.71 -23.39 -1.82
N ALA A 495 -37.73 -24.09 -2.24
CA ALA A 495 -38.95 -24.27 -1.46
C ALA A 495 -38.74 -25.07 -0.17
N GLU A 496 -37.80 -26.04 -0.16
CA GLU A 496 -37.49 -26.84 1.04
C GLU A 496 -36.72 -26.00 2.05
N ALA A 497 -35.69 -25.25 1.57
CA ALA A 497 -34.92 -24.35 2.41
C ALA A 497 -35.80 -23.25 3.00
N ILE A 498 -36.67 -22.64 2.20
CA ILE A 498 -37.61 -21.62 2.67
C ILE A 498 -38.55 -22.21 3.73
N SER A 499 -39.15 -23.37 3.48
CA SER A 499 -40.02 -24.05 4.45
C SER A 499 -39.30 -24.30 5.78
N SER A 500 -38.05 -24.72 5.73
CA SER A 500 -37.22 -25.00 6.92
C SER A 500 -36.84 -23.72 7.68
N VAL A 501 -36.49 -22.66 6.98
CA VAL A 501 -36.15 -21.34 7.59
C VAL A 501 -37.40 -20.72 8.21
N LEU A 502 -38.53 -20.73 7.52
CA LEU A 502 -39.79 -20.18 8.04
C LEU A 502 -40.20 -20.87 9.35
N LEU A 503 -39.98 -22.22 9.49
CA LEU A 503 -40.29 -22.95 10.71
C LEU A 503 -39.49 -22.49 11.94
N ARG A 504 -38.29 -21.89 11.72
CA ARG A 504 -37.44 -21.36 12.81
C ARG A 504 -37.91 -20.00 13.31
N ASP A 505 -38.78 -19.32 12.55
CA ASP A 505 -39.33 -18.04 12.97
C ASP A 505 -40.38 -18.23 14.07
N SER A 506 -40.29 -17.44 15.13
CA SER A 506 -41.21 -17.51 16.26
C SER A 506 -42.68 -17.20 15.93
N LEU A 507 -42.91 -16.60 14.77
CA LEU A 507 -44.23 -16.26 14.27
C LEU A 507 -44.96 -17.51 13.66
N LEU A 508 -44.21 -18.52 13.27
CA LEU A 508 -44.78 -19.74 12.67
C LEU A 508 -44.87 -20.88 13.69
N LYS A 509 -46.07 -21.44 13.86
CA LYS A 509 -46.34 -22.54 14.81
C LYS A 509 -46.36 -23.91 14.18
N VAL A 510 -46.49 -24.02 12.87
CA VAL A 510 -46.64 -25.27 12.14
C VAL A 510 -45.77 -25.21 10.88
N ARG A 511 -45.10 -26.34 10.58
CA ARG A 511 -44.31 -26.48 9.34
C ARG A 511 -45.22 -26.37 8.11
N ILE A 512 -44.82 -25.55 7.14
CA ILE A 512 -45.48 -25.40 5.85
C ILE A 512 -44.90 -26.47 4.91
N ASP A 513 -45.74 -27.14 4.16
CA ASP A 513 -45.30 -28.09 3.11
C ASP A 513 -44.53 -27.31 2.02
N SER A 514 -43.39 -27.82 1.61
CA SER A 514 -42.56 -27.21 0.57
C SER A 514 -43.27 -27.04 -0.76
N ARG A 515 -44.25 -27.88 -1.04
CA ARG A 515 -45.13 -27.75 -2.22
C ARG A 515 -45.94 -26.45 -2.18
N ILE A 516 -46.49 -26.11 -1.01
CA ILE A 516 -47.24 -24.86 -0.82
C ILE A 516 -46.31 -23.65 -0.97
N VAL A 517 -45.09 -23.77 -0.48
CA VAL A 517 -44.05 -22.72 -0.66
C VAL A 517 -43.71 -22.57 -2.15
N GLN A 518 -43.54 -23.71 -2.86
CA GLN A 518 -43.27 -23.70 -4.31
C GLN A 518 -44.40 -23.06 -5.11
N GLU A 519 -45.64 -23.41 -4.80
CA GLU A 519 -46.81 -22.77 -5.43
C GLU A 519 -46.82 -21.25 -5.19
N LYS A 520 -46.48 -20.84 -3.97
CA LYS A 520 -46.42 -19.41 -3.63
C LYS A 520 -45.29 -18.66 -4.34
N ILE A 521 -44.12 -19.27 -4.51
CA ILE A 521 -43.00 -18.74 -5.31
C ILE A 521 -43.48 -18.52 -6.75
N ILE A 522 -44.09 -19.53 -7.35
CA ILE A 522 -44.60 -19.46 -8.73
C ILE A 522 -45.66 -18.37 -8.86
N GLN A 523 -46.60 -18.32 -7.92
CA GLN A 523 -47.64 -17.30 -7.91
C GLN A 523 -47.04 -15.87 -7.82
N ALA A 524 -46.12 -15.66 -6.89
CA ALA A 524 -45.43 -14.38 -6.73
C ALA A 524 -44.66 -13.97 -8.01
N ALA A 525 -43.97 -14.90 -8.66
CA ALA A 525 -43.30 -14.63 -9.94
C ALA A 525 -44.31 -14.28 -11.06
N GLN A 526 -45.48 -14.92 -11.07
CA GLN A 526 -46.54 -14.61 -12.02
C GLN A 526 -47.11 -13.20 -11.79
N ASP A 527 -47.30 -12.81 -10.53
CA ASP A 527 -47.81 -11.49 -10.14
C ASP A 527 -46.84 -10.36 -10.56
N LEU A 528 -45.53 -10.66 -10.65
CA LEU A 528 -44.48 -9.72 -11.03
C LEU A 528 -44.29 -9.56 -12.56
N ARG A 529 -45.01 -10.31 -13.40
CA ARG A 529 -44.87 -10.21 -14.87
C ARG A 529 -44.98 -8.80 -15.39
N GLN A 530 -45.95 -8.04 -14.87
CA GLN A 530 -46.18 -6.66 -15.31
C GLN A 530 -44.97 -5.78 -14.96
N SER A 531 -44.41 -5.93 -13.77
CA SER A 531 -43.20 -5.23 -13.34
C SER A 531 -41.98 -5.58 -14.23
N MET A 532 -41.82 -6.86 -14.58
CA MET A 532 -40.77 -7.30 -15.51
C MET A 532 -40.90 -6.64 -16.89
N ILE A 533 -42.12 -6.57 -17.45
CA ILE A 533 -42.38 -5.92 -18.74
C ILE A 533 -41.97 -4.44 -18.67
N VAL A 534 -42.46 -3.73 -17.65
CA VAL A 534 -42.17 -2.30 -17.48
C VAL A 534 -40.66 -2.07 -17.37
N ASN A 535 -39.95 -2.87 -16.55
CA ASN A 535 -38.50 -2.75 -16.36
C ASN A 535 -37.71 -3.01 -17.65
N ARG A 536 -38.10 -4.01 -18.44
CA ARG A 536 -37.50 -4.30 -19.76
C ARG A 536 -37.67 -3.14 -20.74
N VAL A 537 -38.86 -2.58 -20.79
CA VAL A 537 -39.16 -1.40 -21.65
C VAL A 537 -38.36 -0.19 -21.19
N ALA A 538 -38.39 0.09 -19.88
CA ALA A 538 -37.69 1.25 -19.32
C ALA A 538 -36.18 1.22 -19.59
N ARG A 539 -35.54 0.05 -19.53
CA ARG A 539 -34.11 -0.08 -19.84
C ARG A 539 -33.77 0.06 -21.33
N LYS A 540 -34.70 -0.24 -22.24
CA LYS A 540 -34.50 -0.02 -23.67
C LYS A 540 -34.72 1.44 -24.09
N ILE A 541 -35.41 2.24 -23.27
CA ILE A 541 -35.51 3.67 -23.48
C ILE A 541 -34.16 4.31 -23.16
N PRO A 542 -33.50 4.94 -24.14
CA PRO A 542 -32.22 5.58 -23.89
C PRO A 542 -32.38 6.63 -22.78
N SER A 543 -31.57 6.54 -21.75
CA SER A 543 -31.48 7.60 -20.75
C SER A 543 -31.18 8.89 -21.50
N LEU A 544 -32.08 9.85 -21.43
CA LEU A 544 -31.94 11.16 -22.09
C LEU A 544 -30.79 11.93 -21.42
N ARG A 545 -29.56 11.56 -21.71
CA ARG A 545 -28.40 12.40 -21.43
C ARG A 545 -28.38 13.55 -22.41
N LEU A 546 -29.26 14.53 -22.16
CA LEU A 546 -29.44 15.70 -23.01
C LEU A 546 -28.19 16.56 -23.12
N MET A 547 -27.20 16.34 -22.24
CA MET A 547 -25.97 17.11 -22.23
C MET A 547 -24.79 16.24 -21.75
N ASP A 548 -23.90 15.86 -22.67
CA ASP A 548 -22.64 15.18 -22.35
C ASP A 548 -21.53 16.17 -21.93
N HIS A 549 -20.41 15.64 -21.40
CA HIS A 549 -19.31 16.46 -20.89
C HIS A 549 -18.65 17.34 -21.97
N ARG A 550 -18.57 16.86 -23.22
CA ARG A 550 -17.99 17.63 -24.34
C ARG A 550 -18.92 18.79 -24.74
N MET A 551 -20.21 18.54 -24.74
CA MET A 551 -21.21 19.55 -25.01
C MET A 551 -21.24 20.63 -23.93
N ARG A 552 -21.16 20.26 -22.65
CA ARG A 552 -21.04 21.23 -21.55
C ARG A 552 -19.81 22.12 -21.72
N GLY A 553 -18.66 21.55 -22.02
CA GLY A 553 -17.42 22.30 -22.22
C GLY A 553 -17.48 23.24 -23.43
N LYS A 554 -18.15 22.83 -24.51
CA LYS A 554 -18.34 23.66 -25.71
C LYS A 554 -19.33 24.80 -25.46
N LEU A 555 -20.45 24.51 -24.79
CA LEU A 555 -21.45 25.53 -24.44
C LEU A 555 -20.91 26.52 -23.41
N ALA A 556 -20.16 26.06 -22.40
CA ALA A 556 -19.55 26.94 -21.41
C ALA A 556 -18.54 27.95 -22.01
N LYS A 557 -17.95 27.62 -23.15
CA LYS A 557 -17.01 28.50 -23.85
C LYS A 557 -17.67 29.46 -24.83
N ASN A 558 -18.78 29.02 -25.45
CA ASN A 558 -19.33 29.69 -26.65
C ASN A 558 -20.75 30.20 -26.48
N ALA A 559 -21.55 29.68 -25.53
CA ALA A 559 -22.93 30.07 -25.36
C ALA A 559 -23.01 31.38 -24.57
N THR A 560 -23.68 32.37 -25.16
CA THR A 560 -23.94 33.70 -24.58
C THR A 560 -25.38 33.87 -24.13
N THR A 561 -26.28 32.99 -24.57
CA THR A 561 -27.72 33.05 -24.29
C THR A 561 -28.28 31.69 -23.90
N SER A 562 -29.37 31.68 -23.12
CA SER A 562 -30.13 30.46 -22.79
C SER A 562 -30.75 29.80 -24.05
N LYS A 563 -31.01 30.56 -25.10
CA LYS A 563 -31.53 30.08 -26.37
C LYS A 563 -30.53 29.12 -27.05
N GLU A 564 -29.26 29.44 -27.07
CA GLU A 564 -28.21 28.59 -27.66
C GLU A 564 -28.08 27.27 -26.90
N ILE A 565 -28.20 27.29 -25.57
CA ILE A 565 -28.24 26.08 -24.74
C ILE A 565 -29.47 25.24 -25.11
N TRP A 566 -30.63 25.87 -25.19
CA TRP A 566 -31.90 25.19 -25.56
C TRP A 566 -31.82 24.56 -26.94
N GLU A 567 -31.36 25.28 -27.96
CA GLU A 567 -31.24 24.77 -29.33
C GLU A 567 -30.31 23.54 -29.39
N SER A 568 -29.20 23.57 -28.67
CA SER A 568 -28.28 22.43 -28.55
C SER A 568 -28.92 21.21 -27.88
N VAL A 569 -29.72 21.40 -26.83
CA VAL A 569 -30.43 20.33 -26.14
C VAL A 569 -31.60 19.83 -27.00
N ASN A 570 -32.37 20.73 -27.59
CA ASN A 570 -33.54 20.41 -28.41
C ASN A 570 -33.18 19.59 -29.65
N SER A 571 -32.01 19.83 -30.25
CA SER A 571 -31.53 19.05 -31.39
C SER A 571 -31.26 17.58 -31.07
N ARG A 572 -31.18 17.22 -29.78
CA ARG A 572 -30.98 15.84 -29.29
C ARG A 572 -32.23 15.20 -28.70
N LEU A 573 -33.30 15.93 -28.58
CA LEU A 573 -34.59 15.35 -28.18
C LEU A 573 -35.09 14.47 -29.33
N PRO A 574 -35.40 13.18 -29.05
CA PRO A 574 -36.03 12.34 -30.06
C PRO A 574 -37.40 12.89 -30.45
N ASP A 575 -37.81 12.71 -31.69
CA ASP A 575 -39.17 13.01 -32.09
C ASP A 575 -40.12 12.21 -31.20
N SER A 576 -41.06 12.91 -30.56
CA SER A 576 -42.03 12.31 -29.64
C SER A 576 -42.87 11.21 -30.29
N GLY A 577 -43.17 11.32 -31.58
CA GLY A 577 -43.88 10.30 -32.35
C GLY A 577 -43.05 9.04 -32.60
N GLU A 578 -41.77 9.21 -32.95
CA GLU A 578 -40.84 8.09 -33.13
C GLU A 578 -40.53 7.38 -31.80
N LEU A 579 -40.31 8.14 -30.72
CA LEU A 579 -40.07 7.58 -29.39
C LEU A 579 -41.27 6.76 -28.90
N ARG A 580 -42.50 7.29 -29.10
CA ARG A 580 -43.74 6.58 -28.74
C ARG A 580 -43.84 5.26 -29.49
N LYS A 581 -43.62 5.23 -30.79
CA LYS A 581 -43.65 4.02 -31.60
C LYS A 581 -42.63 2.98 -31.13
N LYS A 582 -41.42 3.40 -30.81
CA LYS A 582 -40.41 2.51 -30.24
C LYS A 582 -40.80 1.94 -28.87
N ILE A 583 -41.43 2.74 -28.00
CA ILE A 583 -41.93 2.26 -26.70
C ILE A 583 -43.03 1.21 -26.92
N GLU A 584 -43.95 1.42 -27.87
CA GLU A 584 -45.01 0.46 -28.22
C GLU A 584 -44.38 -0.85 -28.76
N GLU A 585 -43.40 -0.79 -29.66
CA GLU A 585 -42.66 -1.96 -30.16
C GLU A 585 -41.90 -2.71 -29.04
N TYR A 586 -41.27 -2.00 -28.16
CA TYR A 586 -40.59 -2.61 -27.01
C TYR A 586 -41.53 -3.26 -26.01
N TRP A 587 -42.72 -2.63 -25.81
CA TRP A 587 -43.77 -3.17 -24.97
C TRP A 587 -44.32 -4.50 -25.51
N ASP A 588 -44.65 -4.54 -26.79
CA ASP A 588 -45.17 -5.75 -27.44
C ASP A 588 -44.13 -6.89 -27.41
N LEU A 589 -42.88 -6.56 -27.67
CA LEU A 589 -41.79 -7.53 -27.58
C LEU A 589 -41.59 -8.05 -26.15
N ALA A 590 -41.50 -7.16 -25.16
CA ALA A 590 -41.30 -7.55 -23.75
C ALA A 590 -42.49 -8.37 -23.22
N THR A 591 -43.73 -7.98 -23.63
CA THR A 591 -44.95 -8.72 -23.27
C THR A 591 -44.87 -10.14 -23.81
N ARG A 592 -44.55 -10.32 -25.07
CA ARG A 592 -44.42 -11.65 -25.69
C ARG A 592 -43.36 -12.47 -24.99
N GLU A 593 -42.17 -11.93 -24.82
CA GLU A 593 -41.04 -12.61 -24.14
C GLU A 593 -41.41 -13.08 -22.73
N VAL A 594 -42.07 -12.23 -21.92
CA VAL A 594 -42.41 -12.57 -20.52
C VAL A 594 -43.56 -13.59 -20.45
N PHE A 595 -44.57 -13.50 -21.35
CA PHE A 595 -45.67 -14.45 -21.32
C PHE A 595 -45.35 -15.81 -21.96
N GLU A 596 -44.34 -15.89 -22.82
CA GLU A 596 -43.84 -17.12 -23.42
C GLU A 596 -42.88 -17.88 -22.49
N MET A 597 -42.44 -17.28 -21.38
CA MET A 597 -41.58 -17.96 -20.41
C MET A 597 -42.23 -19.17 -19.78
N SER A 598 -41.48 -20.30 -19.71
CA SER A 598 -41.86 -21.42 -18.87
C SER A 598 -41.87 -21.03 -17.38
N THR A 599 -42.50 -21.82 -16.52
CA THR A 599 -42.55 -21.55 -15.08
C THR A 599 -41.15 -21.40 -14.48
N ASP A 600 -40.22 -22.30 -14.83
CA ASP A 600 -38.86 -22.27 -14.33
C ASP A 600 -38.09 -21.01 -14.82
N GLN A 601 -38.28 -20.67 -16.08
CA GLN A 601 -37.72 -19.43 -16.61
C GLN A 601 -38.30 -18.19 -15.90
N LEU A 602 -39.59 -18.19 -15.62
CA LEU A 602 -40.25 -17.10 -14.94
C LEU A 602 -39.69 -16.89 -13.53
N VAL A 603 -39.55 -17.96 -12.74
CA VAL A 603 -38.93 -17.91 -11.40
C VAL A 603 -37.48 -17.47 -11.47
N LYS A 604 -36.73 -17.94 -12.48
CA LYS A 604 -35.32 -17.58 -12.68
C LYS A 604 -35.13 -16.09 -13.02
N TRP A 605 -36.08 -15.49 -13.72
CA TRP A 605 -35.99 -14.10 -14.24
C TRP A 605 -36.89 -13.10 -13.51
N ALA A 606 -37.76 -13.55 -12.60
CA ALA A 606 -38.49 -12.65 -11.72
C ALA A 606 -37.53 -11.96 -10.72
N PRO A 607 -37.86 -10.76 -10.22
CA PRO A 607 -37.12 -10.12 -9.13
C PRO A 607 -37.10 -11.03 -7.90
N GLY A 608 -35.94 -11.64 -7.60
CA GLY A 608 -35.81 -12.66 -6.56
C GLY A 608 -36.13 -12.12 -5.17
N GLU A 609 -35.65 -10.93 -4.86
CA GLU A 609 -35.96 -10.26 -3.60
C GLU A 609 -37.46 -9.99 -3.44
N GLU A 610 -38.15 -9.52 -4.50
CA GLU A 610 -39.58 -9.26 -4.44
C GLU A 610 -40.41 -10.57 -4.30
N VAL A 611 -39.97 -11.65 -4.95
CA VAL A 611 -40.58 -12.98 -4.79
C VAL A 611 -40.44 -13.46 -3.36
N LEU A 612 -39.24 -13.42 -2.78
CA LEU A 612 -38.99 -13.78 -1.37
C LEU A 612 -39.82 -12.91 -0.43
N ASN A 613 -39.88 -11.62 -0.68
CA ASN A 613 -40.69 -10.71 0.12
C ASN A 613 -42.19 -11.08 0.10
N ALA A 614 -42.74 -11.43 -1.07
CA ALA A 614 -44.12 -11.89 -1.19
C ALA A 614 -44.38 -13.20 -0.44
N VAL A 615 -43.43 -14.13 -0.46
CA VAL A 615 -43.48 -15.39 0.28
C VAL A 615 -43.46 -15.14 1.79
N TYR A 616 -42.54 -14.34 2.29
CA TYR A 616 -42.41 -14.02 3.71
C TYR A 616 -43.62 -13.23 4.24
N LEU A 617 -44.15 -12.26 3.48
CA LEU A 617 -45.39 -11.56 3.82
C LEU A 617 -46.57 -12.50 3.94
N ASN A 618 -46.67 -13.48 3.03
CA ASN A 618 -47.79 -14.42 3.03
C ASN A 618 -47.78 -15.34 4.25
N PHE A 619 -46.62 -15.86 4.66
CA PHE A 619 -46.53 -16.84 5.71
C PHE A 619 -46.22 -16.29 7.10
N LEU A 620 -45.46 -15.19 7.19
CA LEU A 620 -45.05 -14.60 8.46
C LEU A 620 -45.68 -13.23 8.74
N GLY A 621 -46.31 -12.60 7.74
CA GLY A 621 -46.84 -11.24 7.89
C GLY A 621 -45.77 -10.16 8.00
N ARG A 622 -44.49 -10.50 7.77
CA ARG A 622 -43.36 -9.56 7.71
C ARG A 622 -42.62 -9.65 6.36
N GLY A 623 -41.94 -8.58 6.00
CA GLY A 623 -41.09 -8.59 4.80
C GLY A 623 -39.86 -9.46 4.96
N PHE A 624 -39.29 -9.87 3.83
CA PHE A 624 -38.00 -10.53 3.73
C PHE A 624 -36.87 -9.55 4.08
N ASN A 625 -35.97 -9.99 4.96
CA ASN A 625 -34.76 -9.23 5.27
C ASN A 625 -33.58 -9.85 4.54
N LYS A 626 -33.12 -9.19 3.49
CA LYS A 626 -32.07 -9.69 2.59
C LYS A 626 -30.81 -10.13 3.35
N ARG A 627 -30.40 -9.41 4.38
CA ARG A 627 -29.19 -9.73 5.17
C ARG A 627 -29.42 -10.92 6.10
N ILE A 628 -30.50 -10.91 6.89
CA ILE A 628 -30.73 -11.94 7.94
C ILE A 628 -31.29 -13.21 7.31
N ASP A 629 -32.40 -13.07 6.56
CA ASP A 629 -33.10 -14.20 5.96
C ASP A 629 -32.32 -14.79 4.79
N GLY A 630 -31.61 -13.94 4.01
CA GLY A 630 -30.76 -14.39 2.90
C GLY A 630 -29.60 -15.28 3.36
N GLU A 631 -28.89 -14.89 4.41
CA GLU A 631 -27.85 -15.73 5.02
C GLU A 631 -28.43 -17.04 5.59
N ALA A 632 -29.63 -16.99 6.21
CA ALA A 632 -30.29 -18.17 6.75
C ALA A 632 -30.68 -19.16 5.65
N LEU A 633 -31.22 -18.67 4.54
CA LEU A 633 -31.56 -19.49 3.36
C LEU A 633 -30.30 -20.07 2.71
N ALA A 634 -29.27 -19.26 2.50
CA ALA A 634 -28.00 -19.73 1.94
C ALA A 634 -27.38 -20.87 2.78
N ARG A 635 -27.50 -20.77 4.11
CA ARG A 635 -27.02 -21.81 5.06
C ARG A 635 -27.86 -23.06 5.00
N GLU A 636 -29.18 -22.94 4.83
CA GLU A 636 -30.09 -24.08 4.72
C GLU A 636 -29.92 -24.85 3.40
N ILE A 637 -29.71 -24.11 2.29
CA ILE A 637 -29.41 -24.70 0.98
C ILE A 637 -28.08 -25.44 1.04
N GLY A 638 -27.09 -24.94 1.77
CA GLY A 638 -25.82 -25.59 2.05
C GLY A 638 -24.86 -25.57 0.86
N GLU A 639 -25.24 -26.07 -0.30
CA GLU A 639 -24.38 -26.10 -1.49
C GLU A 639 -24.53 -24.82 -2.33
N PRO A 640 -23.41 -24.14 -2.66
CA PRO A 640 -23.47 -22.98 -3.53
C PRO A 640 -23.87 -23.35 -4.96
N PRO A 641 -24.49 -22.42 -5.71
CA PRO A 641 -24.81 -22.62 -7.13
C PRO A 641 -23.57 -23.02 -7.94
N ALA A 642 -23.73 -24.01 -8.84
CA ALA A 642 -22.63 -24.56 -9.64
C ALA A 642 -21.92 -23.49 -10.48
N GLU A 643 -22.66 -22.51 -11.00
CA GLU A 643 -22.08 -21.39 -11.76
C GLU A 643 -21.17 -20.50 -10.89
N LEU A 644 -21.60 -20.11 -9.69
CA LEU A 644 -20.81 -19.32 -8.74
C LEU A 644 -19.58 -20.10 -8.26
N SER A 645 -19.77 -21.41 -7.98
CA SER A 645 -18.67 -22.31 -7.61
C SER A 645 -17.59 -22.36 -8.69
N THR A 646 -17.97 -22.43 -9.95
CA THR A 646 -17.05 -22.49 -11.08
C THR A 646 -16.26 -21.17 -11.22
N VAL A 647 -16.97 -20.04 -11.17
CA VAL A 647 -16.38 -18.72 -11.31
C VAL A 647 -15.43 -18.38 -10.17
N LEU A 648 -15.87 -18.61 -8.93
CA LEU A 648 -15.05 -18.32 -7.75
C LEU A 648 -13.85 -19.26 -7.63
N ARG A 649 -13.98 -20.54 -7.99
CA ARG A 649 -12.81 -21.44 -8.07
C ARG A 649 -11.80 -20.97 -9.12
N ALA A 650 -12.25 -20.55 -10.30
CA ALA A 650 -11.37 -20.01 -11.33
C ALA A 650 -10.69 -18.71 -10.88
N PHE A 651 -11.43 -17.86 -10.18
CA PHE A 651 -10.89 -16.61 -9.60
C PHE A 651 -9.88 -16.88 -8.48
N MET A 652 -10.08 -17.94 -7.68
CA MET A 652 -9.20 -18.34 -6.58
C MET A 652 -8.01 -19.19 -7.04
N ALA A 653 -8.10 -19.82 -8.21
CA ALA A 653 -6.98 -20.59 -8.77
C ALA A 653 -5.80 -19.67 -9.10
N GLU A 654 -4.57 -20.16 -8.94
CA GLU A 654 -3.33 -19.41 -9.18
C GLU A 654 -3.15 -18.94 -10.61
#